data_2b6ebddda35f785971d99d2fc2bb7467
#
_entry.id   2b6ebddda35f785971d99d2fc2bb7467
#
_cell.length_a   1.000
_cell.length_b   1.000
_cell.length_c   1.000
_cell.angle_alpha   90.00
_cell.angle_beta   90.00
_cell.angle_gamma   90.00
#
_symmetry.space_group_name_H-M   'P 1'
#
loop_
_entity.id
_entity.type
_entity.pdbx_description
1 polymer ?
#
loop_
_entity_poly.entity_id
_entity_poly.type
_entity_poly.pdbx_seq_one_letter_code
_entity_poly.pdbx_strand_id
1 'polypeptide(L)'
;MSAGAASVDRLAEARALGLNDFEYELIVEKMGREPNGVELAVFSLMWSEHCAYKHSKKLLGRLPTEGPHLLMGPGENAGAVTVGSGLAIAFKVESHNHPSAVEPFQGAATGVGGILRDVFAVGARPIAVLDSLRFGELSSGRSRYLLDGAVSGIGHYGNSIGVPTVGGEVYFEGPYEQNCLVNAMCLGIAREDRLIRSAAAGVGNLLVLMGARTGRDGIGGASVLASAELDSEDASKRPTVQIGDPFEEKRLLECCLELLDRGALRSLQDLGAAGLSSSSSEMASKGEVGLDIDVSRVPLREDDMEPFEIMVSESQERMLCVIEPHKLAELEEVCGRWEVRATAIGEVTEGRRLRVLDGDEVVGDMPVDALVDDCPLYDLEPAAPSEQIYPAPARVLDSSADAHETLLALLSSHNLASRRPLFEQYDSIVQSRTVRRPEDADAAVLQLAPDGGDGAIAVSIDGNGRRVACDPYTGTVEAVLECAANLACVGAEPLGLTNCLNFGNPEKPHVAWQLERSVAGMADTLRELGVPVVGGNVSLYNESGDGPIYPTPVVGMVGALPDAALAPRSGFVSDSHLVALVSAGVEATLPGSELAKLRGDELPLGLPAVNAAVVRDMLDAVRSAARGGGLATVHDVAEGGLAVALAESCLARGLGASVSLPDPSLDAIFGEGVGRFVVAGERAAVEALGERAAVIGTVGGDSLEIEGVGGWTLLELREAWSALAEAFV
;
A
#
# COMPACT_ATOMS: atom_id res chain seq x y z
N MET A 1 50.04 -1.21 35.15
CA MET A 1 49.89 -2.06 33.95
C MET A 1 48.48 -1.79 33.44
N SER A 2 48.38 -0.89 32.44
CA SER A 2 47.13 -0.63 31.76
C SER A 2 46.76 -1.86 30.94
N ALA A 3 45.62 -2.46 31.24
CA ALA A 3 45.01 -3.42 30.34
C ALA A 3 44.80 -2.71 29.01
N GLY A 4 45.50 -3.17 27.95
CA GLY A 4 45.28 -2.69 26.61
C GLY A 4 43.80 -2.97 26.23
N ALA A 5 43.05 -1.91 25.93
CA ALA A 5 41.79 -2.06 25.27
C ALA A 5 42.06 -2.82 23.97
N ALA A 6 41.43 -3.97 23.81
CA ALA A 6 41.43 -4.69 22.53
C ALA A 6 40.91 -3.68 21.46
N SER A 7 41.70 -3.47 20.41
CA SER A 7 41.22 -2.65 19.27
C SER A 7 39.95 -3.31 18.75
N VAL A 8 38.82 -2.62 18.83
CA VAL A 8 37.56 -3.10 18.27
C VAL A 8 37.79 -3.18 16.77
N ASP A 9 37.53 -4.34 16.17
CA ASP A 9 37.58 -4.50 14.72
C ASP A 9 36.33 -3.88 14.12
N ARG A 10 36.43 -2.61 13.73
CA ARG A 10 35.30 -1.82 13.18
C ARG A 10 34.75 -2.38 11.86
N LEU A 11 35.59 -3.03 11.06
CA LEU A 11 35.14 -3.69 9.83
C LEU A 11 34.31 -4.92 10.15
N ALA A 12 34.70 -5.71 11.16
CA ALA A 12 33.91 -6.85 11.61
C ALA A 12 32.57 -6.41 12.21
N GLU A 13 32.53 -5.29 12.94
CA GLU A 13 31.31 -4.69 13.48
C GLU A 13 30.40 -4.19 12.34
N ALA A 14 30.94 -3.51 11.32
CA ALA A 14 30.20 -3.06 10.15
C ALA A 14 29.56 -4.22 9.39
N ARG A 15 30.29 -5.33 9.18
CA ARG A 15 29.76 -6.54 8.57
C ARG A 15 28.64 -7.18 9.39
N ALA A 16 28.76 -7.18 10.70
CA ALA A 16 27.71 -7.68 11.59
C ALA A 16 26.44 -6.83 11.56
N LEU A 17 26.56 -5.53 11.21
CA LEU A 17 25.46 -4.61 10.99
C LEU A 17 24.91 -4.62 9.54
N GLY A 18 25.40 -5.52 8.66
CA GLY A 18 24.90 -5.67 7.30
C GLY A 18 25.56 -4.75 6.26
N LEU A 19 26.61 -3.98 6.64
CA LEU A 19 27.39 -3.19 5.69
C LEU A 19 28.45 -4.08 5.01
N ASN A 20 28.64 -3.93 3.70
CA ASN A 20 29.72 -4.60 3.01
C ASN A 20 31.04 -3.80 3.10
N ASP A 21 32.16 -4.42 2.68
CA ASP A 21 33.49 -3.81 2.79
C ASP A 21 33.59 -2.48 2.02
N PHE A 22 33.01 -2.41 0.84
CA PHE A 22 32.99 -1.20 0.02
C PHE A 22 32.20 -0.07 0.69
N GLU A 23 31.05 -0.39 1.27
CA GLU A 23 30.23 0.57 2.02
C GLU A 23 31.00 1.11 3.23
N TYR A 24 31.68 0.23 3.98
CA TYR A 24 32.52 0.64 5.12
C TYR A 24 33.66 1.57 4.69
N GLU A 25 34.39 1.22 3.63
CA GLU A 25 35.48 2.07 3.10
C GLU A 25 34.94 3.44 2.67
N LEU A 26 33.80 3.49 2.02
CA LEU A 26 33.16 4.73 1.61
C LEU A 26 32.71 5.57 2.82
N ILE A 27 32.18 4.95 3.88
CA ILE A 27 31.84 5.65 5.14
C ILE A 27 33.09 6.30 5.74
N VAL A 28 34.20 5.58 5.83
CA VAL A 28 35.49 6.10 6.33
C VAL A 28 35.96 7.29 5.49
N GLU A 29 35.84 7.20 4.15
CA GLU A 29 36.18 8.30 3.24
C GLU A 29 35.30 9.53 3.50
N LYS A 30 33.97 9.37 3.58
CA LYS A 30 33.01 10.44 3.80
C LYS A 30 33.13 11.10 5.19
N MET A 31 33.44 10.30 6.18
CA MET A 31 33.69 10.77 7.56
C MET A 31 35.06 11.43 7.73
N GLY A 32 36.04 11.10 6.87
CA GLY A 32 37.43 11.49 7.01
C GLY A 32 38.15 10.85 8.20
N ARG A 33 37.54 9.86 8.83
CA ARG A 33 38.05 9.10 9.96
C ARG A 33 37.27 7.78 10.11
N GLU A 34 37.76 6.85 10.92
CA GLU A 34 36.97 5.67 11.30
C GLU A 34 35.73 6.10 12.10
N PRO A 35 34.52 5.52 11.77
CA PRO A 35 33.31 5.73 12.53
C PRO A 35 33.39 4.99 13.88
N ASN A 36 32.70 5.52 14.88
CA ASN A 36 32.47 4.81 16.15
C ASN A 36 31.22 3.91 16.06
N GLY A 37 30.87 3.19 17.16
CA GLY A 37 29.75 2.24 17.16
C GLY A 37 28.39 2.90 16.94
N VAL A 38 28.16 4.09 17.50
CA VAL A 38 26.90 4.86 17.27
C VAL A 38 26.76 5.25 15.81
N GLU A 39 27.84 5.77 15.23
CA GLU A 39 27.89 6.21 13.85
C GLU A 39 27.69 5.04 12.87
N LEU A 40 28.35 3.89 13.11
CA LEU A 40 28.15 2.68 12.32
C LEU A 40 26.71 2.19 12.36
N ALA A 41 26.08 2.18 13.54
CA ALA A 41 24.70 1.77 13.68
C ALA A 41 23.76 2.69 12.88
N VAL A 42 23.96 4.01 12.93
CA VAL A 42 23.19 4.98 12.14
C VAL A 42 23.42 4.76 10.65
N PHE A 43 24.67 4.66 10.19
CA PHE A 43 24.97 4.42 8.77
C PHE A 43 24.39 3.11 8.26
N SER A 44 24.44 2.02 9.03
CA SER A 44 23.91 0.72 8.61
C SER A 44 22.42 0.78 8.29
N LEU A 45 21.66 1.52 9.08
CA LEU A 45 20.24 1.71 8.86
C LEU A 45 19.96 2.69 7.74
N MET A 46 20.64 3.84 7.73
CA MET A 46 20.46 4.84 6.67
C MET A 46 20.86 4.34 5.28
N TRP A 47 21.83 3.43 5.19
CA TRP A 47 22.29 2.79 3.94
C TRP A 47 21.64 1.42 3.71
N SER A 48 20.60 1.07 4.46
CA SER A 48 19.77 -0.11 4.17
C SER A 48 18.93 0.11 2.90
N GLU A 49 18.41 -0.96 2.31
CA GLU A 49 17.49 -0.85 1.17
C GLU A 49 16.23 -0.07 1.54
N HIS A 50 15.75 -0.24 2.78
CA HIS A 50 14.54 0.42 3.26
C HIS A 50 14.65 1.95 3.33
N CYS A 51 15.80 2.50 3.78
CA CYS A 51 15.99 3.95 3.91
C CYS A 51 16.58 4.58 2.63
N ALA A 52 17.58 3.94 2.02
CA ALA A 52 18.33 4.51 0.90
C ALA A 52 17.79 4.13 -0.48
N TYR A 53 16.97 3.08 -0.56
CA TYR A 53 16.52 2.53 -1.85
C TYR A 53 17.69 2.23 -2.79
N LYS A 54 18.79 1.68 -2.24
CA LYS A 54 20.09 1.57 -2.93
C LYS A 54 20.05 0.73 -4.23
N HIS A 55 19.11 -0.22 -4.35
CA HIS A 55 18.89 -1.02 -5.56
C HIS A 55 17.75 -0.49 -6.44
N SER A 56 16.78 0.21 -5.88
CA SER A 56 15.55 0.61 -6.58
C SER A 56 15.48 2.09 -7.01
N LYS A 57 16.20 3.00 -6.35
CA LYS A 57 16.11 4.46 -6.57
C LYS A 57 16.29 4.88 -8.04
N LYS A 58 17.24 4.25 -8.77
CA LYS A 58 17.46 4.53 -10.19
C LYS A 58 16.26 4.15 -11.06
N LEU A 59 15.57 3.06 -10.72
CA LEU A 59 14.37 2.61 -11.44
C LEU A 59 13.17 3.50 -11.11
N LEU A 60 12.99 3.86 -9.85
CA LEU A 60 11.90 4.75 -9.40
C LEU A 60 11.93 6.11 -10.09
N GLY A 61 13.12 6.60 -10.46
CA GLY A 61 13.27 7.82 -11.25
C GLY A 61 12.63 7.78 -12.65
N ARG A 62 12.16 6.60 -13.13
CA ARG A 62 11.42 6.47 -14.40
C ARG A 62 9.94 6.80 -14.27
N LEU A 63 9.39 6.79 -13.04
CA LEU A 63 7.96 7.05 -12.78
C LEU A 63 7.61 8.52 -13.04
N PRO A 64 6.44 8.83 -13.63
CA PRO A 64 6.00 10.20 -13.80
C PRO A 64 5.60 10.80 -12.45
N THR A 65 6.19 11.94 -12.10
CA THR A 65 5.97 12.64 -10.81
C THR A 65 5.47 14.07 -10.98
N GLU A 66 4.93 14.40 -12.15
CA GLU A 66 4.36 15.70 -12.45
C GLU A 66 2.93 15.56 -12.97
N GLY A 67 2.04 16.43 -12.54
CA GLY A 67 0.63 16.43 -12.97
C GLY A 67 -0.13 17.66 -12.50
N PRO A 68 -1.27 17.98 -13.16
CA PRO A 68 -2.01 19.24 -12.91
C PRO A 68 -2.66 19.30 -11.52
N HIS A 69 -2.86 18.17 -10.87
CA HIS A 69 -3.49 18.09 -9.55
C HIS A 69 -2.50 17.88 -8.41
N LEU A 70 -1.21 17.71 -8.72
CA LEU A 70 -0.18 17.41 -7.73
C LEU A 70 0.16 18.66 -6.90
N LEU A 71 0.03 18.53 -5.56
CA LEU A 71 0.43 19.54 -4.58
C LEU A 71 1.73 19.15 -3.87
N MET A 72 1.89 17.85 -3.59
CA MET A 72 3.05 17.30 -2.92
C MET A 72 3.41 15.96 -3.57
N GLY A 73 4.61 15.86 -4.10
CA GLY A 73 5.14 14.68 -4.78
C GLY A 73 5.98 13.80 -3.86
N PRO A 74 6.69 12.79 -4.45
CA PRO A 74 7.57 11.91 -3.70
C PRO A 74 8.66 12.64 -2.91
N GLY A 75 9.04 12.08 -1.76
CA GLY A 75 10.07 12.62 -0.87
C GLY A 75 9.55 13.23 0.43
N GLU A 76 8.24 13.40 0.58
CA GLU A 76 7.59 13.74 1.86
C GLU A 76 6.95 12.49 2.49
N ASN A 77 6.44 12.61 3.72
CA ASN A 77 5.81 11.47 4.42
C ASN A 77 4.64 10.88 3.61
N ALA A 78 3.80 11.73 3.02
CA ALA A 78 2.76 11.33 2.07
C ALA A 78 2.70 12.32 0.91
N GLY A 79 2.26 11.87 -0.27
CA GLY A 79 1.97 12.75 -1.39
C GLY A 79 0.56 13.35 -1.29
N ALA A 80 0.28 14.44 -2.01
CA ALA A 80 -1.02 15.10 -1.95
C ALA A 80 -1.46 15.64 -3.31
N VAL A 81 -2.77 15.56 -3.57
CA VAL A 81 -3.44 16.11 -4.77
C VAL A 81 -4.54 17.09 -4.38
N THR A 82 -4.79 18.09 -5.23
CA THR A 82 -5.98 18.96 -5.08
C THR A 82 -7.25 18.23 -5.53
N VAL A 83 -8.31 18.41 -4.78
CA VAL A 83 -9.67 17.96 -5.17
C VAL A 83 -10.62 19.14 -5.41
N GLY A 84 -10.06 20.34 -5.55
CA GLY A 84 -10.80 21.60 -5.72
C GLY A 84 -11.30 22.18 -4.40
N SER A 85 -11.95 23.35 -4.47
CA SER A 85 -12.48 24.08 -3.31
C SER A 85 -11.43 24.40 -2.21
N GLY A 86 -10.13 24.37 -2.56
CA GLY A 86 -9.02 24.58 -1.61
C GLY A 86 -8.78 23.39 -0.68
N LEU A 87 -9.26 22.20 -1.08
CA LEU A 87 -9.05 20.93 -0.36
C LEU A 87 -8.01 20.05 -1.05
N ALA A 88 -7.22 19.38 -0.24
CA ALA A 88 -6.23 18.40 -0.65
C ALA A 88 -6.54 17.03 -0.05
N ILE A 89 -6.24 15.98 -0.81
CA ILE A 89 -6.17 14.61 -0.30
C ILE A 89 -4.71 14.19 -0.29
N ALA A 90 -4.18 13.92 0.90
CA ALA A 90 -2.88 13.29 1.09
C ALA A 90 -3.06 11.78 1.20
N PHE A 91 -2.19 11.01 0.56
CA PHE A 91 -2.27 9.56 0.62
C PHE A 91 -0.93 8.87 0.34
N LYS A 92 -0.78 7.67 0.88
CA LYS A 92 0.37 6.80 0.70
C LYS A 92 -0.03 5.36 0.94
N VAL A 93 0.65 4.41 0.30
CA VAL A 93 0.63 2.98 0.63
C VAL A 93 2.02 2.57 1.11
N GLU A 94 2.07 1.73 2.14
CA GLU A 94 3.32 1.20 2.69
C GLU A 94 3.17 -0.27 3.05
N SER A 95 4.28 -1.03 2.95
CA SER A 95 4.36 -2.43 3.32
C SER A 95 4.79 -2.62 4.77
N HIS A 96 4.19 -3.61 5.43
CA HIS A 96 4.61 -4.09 6.73
C HIS A 96 4.73 -5.64 6.73
N ASN A 97 5.38 -6.18 5.70
CA ASN A 97 5.41 -7.60 5.35
C ASN A 97 6.17 -8.45 6.38
N HIS A 98 7.48 -8.18 6.56
CA HIS A 98 8.34 -8.97 7.44
C HIS A 98 7.88 -8.95 8.89
N PRO A 99 7.52 -7.79 9.50
CA PRO A 99 6.96 -7.79 10.85
C PRO A 99 5.68 -8.62 10.98
N SER A 100 4.81 -8.59 9.96
CA SER A 100 3.56 -9.37 9.93
C SER A 100 3.81 -10.87 9.75
N ALA A 101 4.85 -11.28 9.04
CA ALA A 101 5.23 -12.68 8.91
C ALA A 101 5.76 -13.27 10.23
N VAL A 102 6.33 -12.44 11.10
CA VAL A 102 6.85 -12.81 12.43
C VAL A 102 5.76 -12.77 13.51
N GLU A 103 5.04 -11.65 13.60
CA GLU A 103 3.96 -11.40 14.57
C GLU A 103 2.80 -10.69 13.88
N PRO A 104 1.85 -11.42 13.29
CA PRO A 104 0.89 -10.87 12.34
C PRO A 104 -0.04 -9.81 12.94
N PHE A 105 -0.45 -9.94 14.22
CA PHE A 105 -1.31 -8.96 14.84
C PHE A 105 -0.59 -7.62 15.03
N GLN A 106 0.57 -7.62 15.68
CA GLN A 106 1.31 -6.38 15.92
C GLN A 106 1.92 -5.82 14.62
N GLY A 107 2.42 -6.68 13.74
CA GLY A 107 2.96 -6.25 12.45
C GLY A 107 1.92 -5.54 11.60
N ALA A 108 0.71 -6.06 11.48
CA ALA A 108 -0.35 -5.42 10.72
C ALA A 108 -0.91 -4.17 11.44
N ALA A 109 -1.07 -4.22 12.76
CA ALA A 109 -1.51 -3.07 13.56
C ALA A 109 -0.57 -1.87 13.41
N THR A 110 0.75 -2.09 13.52
CA THR A 110 1.76 -1.03 13.36
C THR A 110 1.91 -0.57 11.92
N GLY A 111 1.60 -1.43 10.93
CA GLY A 111 1.49 -1.02 9.53
C GLY A 111 0.39 0.03 9.33
N VAL A 112 -0.79 -0.18 9.93
CA VAL A 112 -1.88 0.83 9.92
C VAL A 112 -1.44 2.08 10.68
N GLY A 113 -0.85 1.96 11.88
CA GLY A 113 -0.36 3.11 12.65
C GLY A 113 0.67 3.94 11.89
N GLY A 114 1.67 3.31 11.28
CA GLY A 114 2.71 4.00 10.51
C GLY A 114 2.14 4.81 9.34
N ILE A 115 1.24 4.20 8.55
CA ILE A 115 0.66 4.91 7.41
C ILE A 115 -0.28 6.06 7.82
N LEU A 116 -0.95 5.95 8.96
CA LEU A 116 -1.74 7.05 9.53
C LEU A 116 -0.83 8.21 9.92
N ARG A 117 0.32 7.93 10.59
CA ARG A 117 1.31 8.96 10.97
C ARG A 117 1.87 9.70 9.78
N ASP A 118 2.22 9.01 8.71
CA ASP A 118 2.68 9.61 7.46
C ASP A 118 1.68 10.64 6.93
N VAL A 119 0.40 10.30 6.95
CA VAL A 119 -0.68 11.17 6.44
C VAL A 119 -0.90 12.39 7.33
N PHE A 120 -0.91 12.23 8.66
CA PHE A 120 -1.08 13.41 9.51
C PHE A 120 0.23 14.20 9.71
N ALA A 121 1.40 13.60 9.43
CA ALA A 121 2.67 14.32 9.39
C ALA A 121 2.70 15.42 8.32
N VAL A 122 1.97 15.26 7.21
CA VAL A 122 1.83 16.30 6.19
C VAL A 122 0.66 17.27 6.45
N GLY A 123 -0.02 17.15 7.61
CA GLY A 123 -1.10 18.04 8.02
C GLY A 123 -2.49 17.59 7.59
N ALA A 124 -2.65 16.38 7.06
CA ALA A 124 -3.94 15.86 6.64
C ALA A 124 -4.58 15.00 7.72
N ARG A 125 -5.88 15.18 7.97
CA ARG A 125 -6.66 14.33 8.86
C ARG A 125 -6.97 13.00 8.18
N PRO A 126 -6.55 11.84 8.71
CA PRO A 126 -6.91 10.54 8.16
C PRO A 126 -8.43 10.34 8.10
N ILE A 127 -8.93 9.93 6.93
CA ILE A 127 -10.36 9.73 6.65
C ILE A 127 -10.70 8.35 6.11
N ALA A 128 -9.72 7.58 5.66
CA ALA A 128 -9.92 6.22 5.18
C ALA A 128 -8.62 5.41 5.20
N VAL A 129 -8.77 4.09 5.40
CA VAL A 129 -7.73 3.08 5.25
C VAL A 129 -8.21 2.03 4.26
N LEU A 130 -7.30 1.47 3.47
CA LEU A 130 -7.46 0.29 2.63
C LEU A 130 -6.26 -0.64 2.85
N ASP A 131 -6.47 -1.93 2.59
CA ASP A 131 -5.42 -2.94 2.74
C ASP A 131 -5.27 -3.75 1.46
N SER A 132 -4.03 -4.11 1.11
CA SER A 132 -3.73 -5.10 0.08
C SER A 132 -2.95 -6.24 0.71
N LEU A 133 -3.59 -7.40 0.83
CA LEU A 133 -3.13 -8.53 1.62
C LEU A 133 -2.82 -9.75 0.75
N ARG A 134 -1.74 -10.47 1.09
CA ARG A 134 -1.36 -11.72 0.41
C ARG A 134 -0.92 -12.75 1.44
N PHE A 135 -1.49 -13.94 1.33
CA PHE A 135 -1.19 -15.08 2.20
C PHE A 135 -1.03 -16.34 1.35
N GLY A 136 -0.43 -17.39 1.92
CA GLY A 136 -0.43 -18.71 1.34
C GLY A 136 -1.84 -19.32 1.29
N GLU A 137 -1.94 -20.52 0.73
CA GLU A 137 -3.23 -21.23 0.63
C GLU A 137 -3.83 -21.51 2.02
N LEU A 138 -5.13 -21.30 2.20
CA LEU A 138 -5.82 -21.48 3.49
C LEU A 138 -5.96 -22.95 3.94
N SER A 139 -5.55 -23.91 3.14
CA SER A 139 -5.30 -25.29 3.61
C SER A 139 -4.18 -25.37 4.63
N SER A 140 -3.24 -24.41 4.64
CA SER A 140 -2.16 -24.30 5.60
C SER A 140 -2.62 -23.67 6.93
N GLY A 141 -2.17 -24.27 8.05
CA GLY A 141 -2.40 -23.70 9.38
C GLY A 141 -1.63 -22.40 9.58
N ARG A 142 -0.44 -22.23 8.94
CA ARG A 142 0.34 -21.01 9.00
C ARG A 142 -0.38 -19.85 8.30
N SER A 143 -0.88 -20.08 7.08
CA SER A 143 -1.60 -19.05 6.34
C SER A 143 -2.86 -18.57 7.06
N ARG A 144 -3.61 -19.48 7.68
CA ARG A 144 -4.75 -19.10 8.53
C ARG A 144 -4.34 -18.26 9.74
N TYR A 145 -3.26 -18.66 10.42
CA TYR A 145 -2.73 -17.91 11.57
C TYR A 145 -2.29 -16.49 11.17
N LEU A 146 -1.58 -16.37 10.05
CA LEU A 146 -1.12 -15.08 9.53
C LEU A 146 -2.30 -14.18 9.13
N LEU A 147 -3.30 -14.75 8.42
CA LEU A 147 -4.51 -14.03 8.01
C LEU A 147 -5.31 -13.53 9.21
N ASP A 148 -5.62 -14.42 10.17
CA ASP A 148 -6.41 -14.06 11.36
C ASP A 148 -5.72 -12.97 12.17
N GLY A 149 -4.42 -13.11 12.41
CA GLY A 149 -3.63 -12.13 13.14
C GLY A 149 -3.57 -10.77 12.42
N ALA A 150 -3.28 -10.77 11.12
CA ALA A 150 -3.19 -9.53 10.35
C ALA A 150 -4.53 -8.79 10.29
N VAL A 151 -5.61 -9.48 9.93
CA VAL A 151 -6.96 -8.90 9.85
C VAL A 151 -7.41 -8.37 11.21
N SER A 152 -7.16 -9.12 12.30
CA SER A 152 -7.46 -8.67 13.67
C SER A 152 -6.63 -7.44 14.07
N GLY A 153 -5.36 -7.37 13.70
CA GLY A 153 -4.48 -6.24 13.97
C GLY A 153 -4.93 -4.95 13.27
N ILE A 154 -5.26 -5.06 11.97
CA ILE A 154 -5.81 -3.95 11.17
C ILE A 154 -7.11 -3.43 11.78
N GLY A 155 -8.07 -4.35 12.06
CA GLY A 155 -9.35 -3.99 12.67
C GLY A 155 -9.19 -3.35 14.05
N HIS A 156 -8.31 -3.90 14.88
CA HIS A 156 -8.02 -3.33 16.19
C HIS A 156 -7.53 -1.89 16.10
N TYR A 157 -6.56 -1.63 15.23
CA TYR A 157 -5.96 -0.30 15.13
C TYR A 157 -6.92 0.71 14.49
N GLY A 158 -7.47 0.41 13.31
CA GLY A 158 -8.39 1.30 12.60
C GLY A 158 -9.64 1.65 13.37
N ASN A 159 -10.29 0.64 13.98
CA ASN A 159 -11.51 0.85 14.79
C ASN A 159 -11.23 1.68 16.05
N SER A 160 -10.09 1.42 16.72
CA SER A 160 -9.75 2.13 17.96
C SER A 160 -9.40 3.60 17.73
N ILE A 161 -8.67 3.90 16.64
CA ILE A 161 -8.34 5.29 16.30
C ILE A 161 -9.53 6.05 15.66
N GLY A 162 -10.54 5.34 15.18
CA GLY A 162 -11.74 5.91 14.56
C GLY A 162 -11.51 6.39 13.13
N VAL A 163 -10.74 5.63 12.33
CA VAL A 163 -10.57 5.82 10.89
C VAL A 163 -11.17 4.61 10.18
N PRO A 164 -12.10 4.80 9.21
CA PRO A 164 -12.79 3.69 8.58
C PRO A 164 -11.86 2.92 7.62
N THR A 165 -11.94 1.58 7.64
CA THR A 165 -11.38 0.73 6.60
C THR A 165 -12.45 0.53 5.52
N VAL A 166 -12.26 1.15 4.36
CA VAL A 166 -13.33 1.35 3.36
C VAL A 166 -13.25 0.39 2.18
N GLY A 167 -12.13 -0.34 2.04
CA GLY A 167 -11.90 -1.26 0.93
C GLY A 167 -10.57 -1.99 1.09
N GLY A 168 -10.18 -2.67 0.03
CA GLY A 168 -8.95 -3.45 -0.01
C GLY A 168 -9.12 -4.71 -0.84
N GLU A 169 -8.07 -5.53 -0.87
CA GLU A 169 -8.04 -6.79 -1.58
C GLU A 169 -7.28 -7.86 -0.79
N VAL A 170 -7.57 -9.12 -1.06
CA VAL A 170 -6.81 -10.24 -0.50
C VAL A 170 -6.69 -11.36 -1.52
N TYR A 171 -5.48 -11.95 -1.63
CA TYR A 171 -5.22 -13.13 -2.44
C TYR A 171 -4.51 -14.22 -1.64
N PHE A 172 -4.77 -15.46 -2.03
CA PHE A 172 -4.23 -16.67 -1.42
C PHE A 172 -3.46 -17.47 -2.48
N GLU A 173 -2.12 -17.46 -2.38
CA GLU A 173 -1.23 -18.07 -3.35
C GLU A 173 -0.05 -18.75 -2.67
N GLY A 174 0.37 -19.93 -3.15
CA GLY A 174 1.44 -20.71 -2.55
C GLY A 174 2.72 -19.93 -2.23
N PRO A 175 3.25 -19.09 -3.13
CA PRO A 175 4.49 -18.35 -2.87
C PRO A 175 4.46 -17.36 -1.69
N TYR A 176 3.30 -17.02 -1.15
CA TYR A 176 3.18 -16.17 0.05
C TYR A 176 3.10 -16.94 1.37
N GLU A 177 3.24 -18.27 1.36
CA GLU A 177 3.08 -19.15 2.52
C GLU A 177 3.99 -18.76 3.70
N GLN A 178 5.25 -18.48 3.41
CA GLN A 178 6.25 -18.15 4.44
C GLN A 178 6.40 -16.65 4.68
N ASN A 179 6.13 -15.85 3.67
CA ASN A 179 6.26 -14.40 3.70
C ASN A 179 4.98 -13.75 3.15
N CYS A 180 4.05 -13.48 4.07
CA CYS A 180 2.81 -12.77 3.73
C CYS A 180 3.10 -11.31 3.35
N LEU A 181 2.21 -10.71 2.56
CA LEU A 181 2.24 -9.28 2.30
C LEU A 181 1.09 -8.59 3.03
N VAL A 182 1.46 -7.55 3.76
CA VAL A 182 0.51 -6.63 4.41
C VAL A 182 0.88 -5.23 3.96
N ASN A 183 0.08 -4.68 3.07
CA ASN A 183 0.24 -3.32 2.58
C ASN A 183 -0.96 -2.50 3.06
N ALA A 184 -0.70 -1.41 3.78
CA ALA A 184 -1.73 -0.51 4.27
C ALA A 184 -1.67 0.82 3.52
N MET A 185 -2.81 1.29 3.03
CA MET A 185 -2.96 2.60 2.39
C MET A 185 -3.83 3.48 3.28
N CYS A 186 -3.43 4.73 3.46
CA CYS A 186 -4.23 5.74 4.16
C CYS A 186 -4.45 6.96 3.29
N LEU A 187 -5.65 7.54 3.43
CA LEU A 187 -6.02 8.83 2.86
C LEU A 187 -6.35 9.80 3.99
N GLY A 188 -5.92 11.05 3.82
CA GLY A 188 -6.29 12.13 4.72
C GLY A 188 -6.72 13.38 3.96
N ILE A 189 -7.57 14.20 4.59
CA ILE A 189 -8.05 15.46 4.04
C ILE A 189 -7.41 16.64 4.76
N ALA A 190 -7.02 17.65 4.00
CA ALA A 190 -6.50 18.91 4.51
C ALA A 190 -6.99 20.09 3.66
N ARG A 191 -6.84 21.31 4.17
CA ARG A 191 -6.83 22.49 3.31
C ARG A 191 -5.47 22.58 2.63
N GLU A 192 -5.46 22.99 1.35
CA GLU A 192 -4.22 23.11 0.57
C GLU A 192 -3.18 24.03 1.25
N ASP A 193 -3.64 25.11 1.88
CA ASP A 193 -2.81 26.09 2.59
C ASP A 193 -2.31 25.63 3.97
N ARG A 194 -2.71 24.41 4.40
CA ARG A 194 -2.33 23.81 5.69
C ARG A 194 -1.38 22.63 5.57
N LEU A 195 -1.07 22.21 4.35
CA LEU A 195 -0.06 21.18 4.14
C LEU A 195 1.30 21.64 4.66
N ILE A 196 1.98 20.77 5.42
CA ILE A 196 3.29 21.01 5.99
C ILE A 196 4.32 20.04 5.43
N ARG A 197 5.58 20.48 5.37
CA ARG A 197 6.72 19.66 4.94
C ARG A 197 7.56 19.22 6.12
N SER A 198 8.35 18.18 5.92
CA SER A 198 9.22 17.62 6.95
C SER A 198 10.58 18.36 7.08
N ALA A 199 10.94 19.21 6.12
CA ALA A 199 12.24 19.92 6.11
C ALA A 199 12.49 20.74 7.38
N ALA A 200 13.56 20.45 8.13
CA ALA A 200 13.98 21.25 9.27
C ALA A 200 14.42 22.64 8.81
N ALA A 201 14.03 23.68 9.54
CA ALA A 201 14.33 25.04 9.16
C ALA A 201 14.55 25.97 10.38
N GLY A 202 15.39 26.99 10.19
CA GLY A 202 15.64 28.02 11.18
C GLY A 202 16.68 27.61 12.23
N VAL A 203 17.94 28.00 12.01
CA VAL A 203 19.00 27.77 12.98
C VAL A 203 18.61 28.36 14.35
N GLY A 204 18.79 27.60 15.42
CA GLY A 204 18.35 27.91 16.78
C GLY A 204 16.89 27.53 17.10
N ASN A 205 16.14 26.99 16.14
CA ASN A 205 14.84 26.38 16.41
C ASN A 205 15.00 25.06 17.18
N LEU A 206 14.03 24.74 18.04
CA LEU A 206 14.06 23.56 18.87
C LEU A 206 13.57 22.34 18.11
N LEU A 207 14.23 21.21 18.35
CA LEU A 207 13.80 19.88 17.94
C LEU A 207 13.05 19.24 19.09
N VAL A 208 11.76 18.93 18.89
CA VAL A 208 10.90 18.40 19.95
C VAL A 208 10.38 17.03 19.57
N LEU A 209 10.62 16.05 20.44
CA LEU A 209 10.06 14.69 20.35
C LEU A 209 8.72 14.66 21.08
N MET A 210 7.66 14.23 20.40
CA MET A 210 6.31 14.09 20.93
C MET A 210 5.85 12.65 20.90
N GLY A 211 5.01 12.27 21.88
CA GLY A 211 4.31 10.97 21.89
C GLY A 211 4.84 9.99 22.94
N ALA A 212 4.90 8.71 22.58
CA ALA A 212 5.28 7.60 23.45
C ALA A 212 6.73 7.69 23.95
N ARG A 213 7.02 6.94 25.02
CA ARG A 213 8.41 6.78 25.49
C ARG A 213 9.17 5.83 24.58
N THR A 214 10.46 6.11 24.39
CA THR A 214 11.37 5.27 23.61
C THR A 214 11.75 4.02 24.42
N GLY A 215 11.59 2.86 23.81
CA GLY A 215 12.05 1.56 24.31
C GLY A 215 12.92 0.85 23.28
N ARG A 216 13.27 -0.42 23.52
CA ARG A 216 14.07 -1.26 22.60
C ARG A 216 13.24 -1.91 21.49
N ASP A 217 12.12 -1.29 21.10
CA ASP A 217 11.26 -1.82 20.05
C ASP A 217 11.94 -1.70 18.68
N GLY A 218 11.83 -2.74 17.88
CA GLY A 218 12.26 -2.73 16.48
C GLY A 218 13.77 -2.59 16.26
N ILE A 219 14.61 -2.60 17.30
CA ILE A 219 16.06 -2.49 17.14
C ILE A 219 16.56 -3.63 16.25
N GLY A 220 17.07 -3.27 15.07
CA GLY A 220 17.37 -4.24 14.02
C GLY A 220 16.13 -4.86 13.35
N GLY A 221 14.92 -4.33 13.61
CA GLY A 221 13.65 -4.84 13.12
C GLY A 221 13.42 -4.61 11.64
N ALA A 222 12.66 -3.58 11.28
CA ALA A 222 12.23 -3.37 9.88
C ALA A 222 13.41 -3.24 8.91
N SER A 223 14.48 -2.52 9.29
CA SER A 223 15.63 -2.30 8.40
C SER A 223 16.51 -3.54 8.23
N VAL A 224 16.69 -4.36 9.27
CA VAL A 224 17.46 -5.62 9.18
C VAL A 224 16.63 -6.72 8.56
N LEU A 225 15.35 -6.86 8.94
CA LEU A 225 14.42 -7.82 8.35
C LEU A 225 14.14 -7.53 6.87
N ALA A 226 14.10 -6.26 6.47
CA ALA A 226 13.90 -5.85 5.08
C ALA A 226 15.17 -5.99 4.20
N SER A 227 16.30 -6.40 4.77
CA SER A 227 17.58 -6.59 4.07
C SER A 227 18.11 -8.03 4.16
N ALA A 228 17.32 -8.98 4.69
CA ALA A 228 17.67 -10.38 4.86
C ALA A 228 16.50 -11.31 4.52
N GLU A 229 16.84 -12.51 4.04
CA GLU A 229 15.86 -13.57 3.80
C GLU A 229 15.29 -14.10 5.15
N LEU A 230 13.99 -14.45 5.17
CA LEU A 230 13.33 -15.03 6.34
C LEU A 230 13.75 -16.50 6.52
N ASP A 231 14.39 -16.81 7.63
CA ASP A 231 14.76 -18.18 8.01
C ASP A 231 13.74 -18.82 8.97
N SER A 232 13.69 -20.15 8.99
CA SER A 232 12.73 -20.96 9.77
C SER A 232 12.84 -20.84 11.31
N GLU A 233 13.84 -20.11 11.84
CA GLU A 233 14.05 -19.87 13.27
C GLU A 233 13.50 -18.52 13.78
N ASP A 234 12.56 -17.93 13.06
CA ASP A 234 12.07 -16.54 13.27
C ASP A 234 11.41 -16.27 14.64
N ALA A 235 11.09 -17.29 15.42
CA ALA A 235 10.56 -17.10 16.79
C ALA A 235 11.54 -16.32 17.71
N SER A 236 12.85 -16.33 17.40
CA SER A 236 13.86 -15.56 18.15
C SER A 236 13.83 -14.06 17.81
N LYS A 237 13.20 -13.67 16.69
CA LYS A 237 13.11 -12.29 16.21
C LYS A 237 11.89 -11.53 16.74
N ARG A 238 10.96 -12.19 17.45
CA ARG A 238 9.77 -11.56 18.05
C ARG A 238 10.06 -10.32 18.90
N PRO A 239 11.16 -10.25 19.68
CA PRO A 239 11.49 -9.04 20.44
C PRO A 239 11.80 -7.81 19.58
N THR A 240 12.07 -8.00 18.27
CA THR A 240 12.35 -6.93 17.31
C THR A 240 11.09 -6.37 16.65
N VAL A 241 9.91 -6.94 16.91
CA VAL A 241 8.64 -6.46 16.36
C VAL A 241 8.16 -5.25 17.16
N GLN A 242 7.70 -4.25 16.44
CA GLN A 242 7.09 -3.05 16.98
C GLN A 242 5.74 -3.39 17.64
N ILE A 243 5.34 -2.62 18.67
CA ILE A 243 4.04 -2.76 19.34
C ILE A 243 3.28 -1.45 19.12
N GLY A 244 2.03 -1.56 18.61
CA GLY A 244 1.19 -0.41 18.33
C GLY A 244 0.19 -0.13 19.46
N ASP A 245 -0.01 1.15 19.78
CA ASP A 245 -1.01 1.64 20.72
C ASP A 245 -1.92 2.70 20.04
N PRO A 246 -3.06 2.28 19.45
CA PRO A 246 -3.95 3.20 18.73
C PRO A 246 -4.57 4.28 19.63
N PHE A 247 -4.61 4.08 20.94
CA PHE A 247 -5.08 5.10 21.87
C PHE A 247 -4.06 6.23 22.04
N GLU A 248 -2.78 5.90 22.21
CA GLU A 248 -1.69 6.89 22.22
C GLU A 248 -1.63 7.63 20.89
N GLU A 249 -1.75 6.90 19.77
CA GLU A 249 -1.74 7.53 18.45
C GLU A 249 -2.93 8.45 18.20
N LYS A 250 -4.12 8.09 18.67
CA LYS A 250 -5.29 8.98 18.59
C LYS A 250 -5.04 10.31 19.27
N ARG A 251 -4.45 10.31 20.45
CA ARG A 251 -4.11 11.53 21.18
C ARG A 251 -3.03 12.33 20.46
N LEU A 252 -2.02 11.64 19.94
CA LEU A 252 -0.92 12.24 19.19
C LEU A 252 -1.43 12.91 17.90
N LEU A 253 -2.32 12.23 17.15
CA LEU A 253 -2.96 12.74 15.94
C LEU A 253 -3.70 14.06 16.22
N GLU A 254 -4.60 14.06 17.22
CA GLU A 254 -5.38 15.26 17.54
C GLU A 254 -4.48 16.40 18.05
N CYS A 255 -3.45 16.07 18.82
CA CYS A 255 -2.44 17.03 19.27
C CYS A 255 -1.69 17.67 18.11
N CYS A 256 -1.19 16.86 17.17
CA CYS A 256 -0.46 17.35 16.01
C CYS A 256 -1.34 18.24 15.12
N LEU A 257 -2.58 17.83 14.82
CA LEU A 257 -3.49 18.63 14.01
C LEU A 257 -3.84 19.96 14.69
N GLU A 258 -4.04 19.99 15.99
CA GLU A 258 -4.28 21.24 16.73
C GLU A 258 -3.06 22.17 16.71
N LEU A 259 -1.84 21.63 16.87
CA LEU A 259 -0.60 22.41 16.79
C LEU A 259 -0.40 23.01 15.39
N LEU A 260 -0.74 22.27 14.34
CA LEU A 260 -0.72 22.73 12.95
C LEU A 260 -1.75 23.85 12.74
N ASP A 261 -2.96 23.69 13.20
CA ASP A 261 -4.01 24.72 13.09
C ASP A 261 -3.64 26.01 13.80
N ARG A 262 -2.88 25.94 14.88
CA ARG A 262 -2.33 27.10 15.61
C ARG A 262 -1.08 27.70 14.96
N GLY A 263 -0.53 27.05 13.93
CA GLY A 263 0.74 27.49 13.32
C GLY A 263 1.92 27.40 14.29
N ALA A 264 1.91 26.43 15.20
CA ALA A 264 2.96 26.25 16.21
C ALA A 264 4.17 25.50 15.66
N LEU A 265 4.00 24.69 14.60
CA LEU A 265 5.03 23.85 14.02
C LEU A 265 5.65 24.50 12.77
N ARG A 266 6.95 24.31 12.59
CA ARG A 266 7.70 24.66 11.37
C ARG A 266 7.84 23.47 10.43
N SER A 267 8.03 22.27 10.99
CA SER A 267 8.05 21.01 10.27
C SER A 267 7.60 19.87 11.19
N LEU A 268 7.19 18.78 10.59
CA LEU A 268 6.71 17.58 11.29
C LEU A 268 7.15 16.35 10.51
N GLN A 269 7.63 15.33 11.22
CA GLN A 269 8.07 14.04 10.68
C GLN A 269 7.64 12.94 11.62
N ASP A 270 7.17 11.80 11.09
CA ASP A 270 6.96 10.62 11.93
C ASP A 270 8.27 9.90 12.26
N LEU A 271 8.24 9.03 13.25
CA LEU A 271 9.31 8.10 13.56
C LEU A 271 8.86 6.68 13.18
N GLY A 272 9.22 6.27 11.98
CA GLY A 272 9.04 4.92 11.47
C GLY A 272 10.31 4.08 11.61
N ALA A 273 10.71 3.42 10.53
CA ALA A 273 11.93 2.63 10.46
C ALA A 273 13.18 3.47 10.76
N ALA A 274 14.15 2.86 11.46
CA ALA A 274 15.37 3.51 11.96
C ALA A 274 15.13 4.70 12.92
N GLY A 275 13.91 4.95 13.36
CA GLY A 275 13.54 5.87 14.44
C GLY A 275 14.07 7.29 14.31
N LEU A 276 14.79 7.79 15.33
CA LEU A 276 15.38 9.13 15.31
C LEU A 276 16.47 9.29 14.25
N SER A 277 17.15 8.20 13.86
CA SER A 277 18.22 8.24 12.86
C SER A 277 17.70 8.68 11.49
N SER A 278 16.63 8.03 10.99
CA SER A 278 16.03 8.37 9.69
C SER A 278 15.32 9.71 9.75
N SER A 279 14.41 9.90 10.71
CA SER A 279 13.61 11.11 10.80
C SER A 279 14.48 12.37 10.88
N SER A 280 15.50 12.39 11.74
CA SER A 280 16.38 13.56 11.89
C SER A 280 17.29 13.78 10.67
N SER A 281 17.88 12.71 10.12
CA SER A 281 18.75 12.82 8.94
C SER A 281 17.98 13.36 7.72
N GLU A 282 16.78 12.87 7.47
CA GLU A 282 15.93 13.33 6.38
C GLU A 282 15.46 14.76 6.56
N MET A 283 15.03 15.13 7.78
CA MET A 283 14.64 16.51 8.10
C MET A 283 15.81 17.48 7.89
N ALA A 284 17.02 17.09 8.30
CA ALA A 284 18.23 17.89 8.14
C ALA A 284 18.64 18.04 6.67
N SER A 285 18.61 16.93 5.90
CA SER A 285 18.94 16.93 4.47
C SER A 285 17.98 17.81 3.68
N LYS A 286 16.66 17.63 3.84
CA LYS A 286 15.63 18.42 3.17
C LYS A 286 15.69 19.92 3.55
N GLY A 287 16.10 20.21 4.77
CA GLY A 287 16.25 21.58 5.28
C GLY A 287 17.59 22.25 4.96
N GLU A 288 18.54 21.49 4.42
CA GLU A 288 19.94 21.93 4.19
C GLU A 288 20.62 22.48 5.46
N VAL A 289 20.31 21.88 6.62
CA VAL A 289 20.79 22.31 7.94
C VAL A 289 21.49 21.17 8.69
N GLY A 290 22.06 21.46 9.85
CA GLY A 290 22.50 20.47 10.81
C GLY A 290 21.48 20.30 11.94
N LEU A 291 21.60 19.20 12.68
CA LEU A 291 20.82 18.95 13.89
C LEU A 291 21.73 18.45 15.01
N ASP A 292 21.52 18.99 16.22
CA ASP A 292 22.09 18.47 17.45
C ASP A 292 20.98 17.75 18.23
N ILE A 293 21.19 16.50 18.58
CA ILE A 293 20.25 15.68 19.36
C ILE A 293 20.92 15.21 20.62
N ASP A 294 20.37 15.57 21.77
CA ASP A 294 20.81 15.12 23.08
C ASP A 294 19.94 13.90 23.53
N VAL A 295 20.47 12.70 23.36
CA VAL A 295 19.77 11.46 23.69
C VAL A 295 19.52 11.28 25.18
N SER A 296 20.29 11.93 26.05
CA SER A 296 20.05 11.93 27.50
C SER A 296 18.73 12.59 27.88
N ARG A 297 18.16 13.40 26.99
CA ARG A 297 16.86 14.09 27.16
C ARG A 297 15.67 13.31 26.63
N VAL A 298 15.92 12.24 25.84
CA VAL A 298 14.86 11.42 25.28
C VAL A 298 14.10 10.67 26.39
N PRO A 299 12.78 10.77 26.47
CA PRO A 299 11.99 10.04 27.47
C PRO A 299 12.04 8.53 27.20
N LEU A 300 12.65 7.77 28.10
CA LEU A 300 12.84 6.33 27.98
C LEU A 300 11.75 5.54 28.73
N ARG A 301 11.36 4.39 28.17
CA ARG A 301 10.50 3.39 28.80
C ARG A 301 11.31 2.36 29.56
N GLU A 302 12.53 2.13 29.14
CA GLU A 302 13.46 1.14 29.69
C GLU A 302 14.69 1.83 30.26
N ASP A 303 15.25 1.28 31.35
CA ASP A 303 16.47 1.78 31.94
C ASP A 303 17.70 1.31 31.13
N ASP A 304 18.81 2.03 31.28
CA ASP A 304 20.13 1.68 30.74
C ASP A 304 20.17 1.48 29.20
N MET A 305 19.38 2.26 28.45
CA MET A 305 19.52 2.30 26.99
C MET A 305 20.78 3.05 26.59
N GLU A 306 21.53 2.45 25.67
CA GLU A 306 22.71 3.10 25.09
C GLU A 306 22.34 4.12 24.02
N PRO A 307 23.19 5.14 23.75
CA PRO A 307 22.90 6.16 22.74
C PRO A 307 22.49 5.63 21.36
N PHE A 308 23.14 4.55 20.90
CA PHE A 308 22.76 3.95 19.61
C PHE A 308 21.37 3.32 19.66
N GLU A 309 21.01 2.63 20.75
CA GLU A 309 19.67 2.04 20.91
C GLU A 309 18.57 3.10 20.87
N ILE A 310 18.82 4.28 21.47
CA ILE A 310 17.89 5.40 21.47
C ILE A 310 17.70 5.96 20.06
N MET A 311 18.79 6.11 19.30
CA MET A 311 18.77 6.63 17.94
C MET A 311 18.06 5.71 16.95
N VAL A 312 18.25 4.39 17.09
CA VAL A 312 17.73 3.40 16.14
C VAL A 312 16.42 2.74 16.57
N SER A 313 15.90 3.06 17.76
CA SER A 313 14.63 2.53 18.25
C SER A 313 13.48 2.87 17.35
N GLU A 314 12.66 1.87 17.04
CA GLU A 314 11.45 2.00 16.21
C GLU A 314 10.16 1.99 17.06
N SER A 315 10.24 2.42 18.34
CA SER A 315 9.04 2.59 19.18
C SER A 315 8.01 3.46 18.45
N GLN A 316 6.79 2.98 18.40
CA GLN A 316 5.71 3.60 17.63
C GLN A 316 5.13 4.83 18.36
N GLU A 317 4.17 5.48 17.75
CA GLU A 317 3.41 6.64 18.27
C GLU A 317 4.32 7.79 18.70
N ARG A 318 5.36 8.10 17.88
CA ARG A 318 6.28 9.21 18.11
C ARG A 318 6.36 10.11 16.87
N MET A 319 6.45 11.41 17.12
CA MET A 319 6.62 12.44 16.09
C MET A 319 7.80 13.33 16.45
N LEU A 320 8.56 13.78 15.44
CA LEU A 320 9.61 14.77 15.58
C LEU A 320 9.17 16.07 14.91
N CYS A 321 9.24 17.18 15.63
CA CYS A 321 8.88 18.48 15.05
C CYS A 321 9.93 19.54 15.33
N VAL A 322 9.96 20.54 14.46
CA VAL A 322 10.76 21.76 14.64
C VAL A 322 9.85 22.91 14.99
N ILE A 323 10.20 23.66 16.03
CA ILE A 323 9.45 24.83 16.51
C ILE A 323 10.37 26.01 16.80
N GLU A 324 9.84 27.21 16.72
CA GLU A 324 10.53 28.39 17.23
C GLU A 324 10.57 28.35 18.76
N PRO A 325 11.69 28.75 19.42
CA PRO A 325 11.81 28.65 20.88
C PRO A 325 10.68 29.32 21.67
N HIS A 326 10.15 30.43 21.17
CA HIS A 326 9.04 31.13 21.82
C HIS A 326 7.69 30.40 21.76
N LYS A 327 7.57 29.36 20.91
CA LYS A 327 6.37 28.51 20.78
C LYS A 327 6.37 27.32 21.73
N LEU A 328 7.46 27.06 22.47
CA LEU A 328 7.57 25.89 23.34
C LEU A 328 6.45 25.84 24.39
N ALA A 329 6.17 26.93 25.06
CA ALA A 329 5.12 26.98 26.08
C ALA A 329 3.70 26.72 25.51
N GLU A 330 3.43 27.18 24.29
CA GLU A 330 2.17 26.89 23.58
C GLU A 330 2.07 25.41 23.20
N LEU A 331 3.17 24.82 22.69
CA LEU A 331 3.24 23.41 22.38
C LEU A 331 3.02 22.57 23.64
N GLU A 332 3.70 22.84 24.75
CA GLU A 332 3.54 22.13 26.02
C GLU A 332 2.10 22.22 26.57
N GLU A 333 1.44 23.38 26.42
CA GLU A 333 0.03 23.55 26.79
C GLU A 333 -0.89 22.62 25.99
N VAL A 334 -0.73 22.58 24.66
CA VAL A 334 -1.53 21.71 23.75
C VAL A 334 -1.26 20.25 24.06
N CYS A 335 0.01 19.84 24.14
CA CYS A 335 0.40 18.48 24.50
C CYS A 335 -0.15 18.06 25.85
N GLY A 336 -0.08 18.93 26.86
CA GLY A 336 -0.65 18.66 28.18
C GLY A 336 -2.17 18.45 28.16
N ARG A 337 -2.92 19.13 27.30
CA ARG A 337 -4.36 18.93 27.11
C ARG A 337 -4.71 17.59 26.52
N TRP A 338 -3.92 17.13 25.55
CA TRP A 338 -4.09 15.83 24.92
C TRP A 338 -3.40 14.68 25.67
N GLU A 339 -2.74 15.00 26.80
CA GLU A 339 -1.94 14.05 27.59
C GLU A 339 -0.79 13.42 26.78
N VAL A 340 -0.29 14.14 25.77
CA VAL A 340 0.86 13.77 24.96
C VAL A 340 2.13 14.31 25.60
N ARG A 341 3.19 13.49 25.68
CA ARG A 341 4.51 13.98 26.10
C ARG A 341 5.13 14.81 25.00
N ALA A 342 5.87 15.84 25.40
CA ALA A 342 6.69 16.64 24.52
C ALA A 342 8.00 16.97 25.23
N THR A 343 9.11 16.75 24.57
CA THR A 343 10.44 17.03 25.12
C THR A 343 11.32 17.65 24.05
N ALA A 344 11.87 18.83 24.35
CA ALA A 344 12.90 19.44 23.51
C ALA A 344 14.20 18.63 23.66
N ILE A 345 14.55 17.86 22.65
CA ILE A 345 15.71 16.95 22.63
C ILE A 345 16.90 17.50 21.88
N GLY A 346 16.77 18.67 21.24
CA GLY A 346 17.83 19.21 20.44
C GLY A 346 17.50 20.54 19.78
N GLU A 347 18.33 20.92 18.83
CA GLU A 347 18.17 22.18 18.08
C GLU A 347 18.68 22.08 16.64
N VAL A 348 18.17 22.95 15.80
CA VAL A 348 18.64 23.14 14.41
C VAL A 348 19.92 23.94 14.43
N THR A 349 20.96 23.44 13.75
CA THR A 349 22.31 24.06 13.72
C THR A 349 22.74 24.33 12.28
N GLU A 350 23.82 25.08 12.15
CA GLU A 350 24.52 25.29 10.88
C GLU A 350 25.42 24.07 10.55
N GLY A 351 25.88 23.96 9.30
CA GLY A 351 26.98 23.10 8.91
C GLY A 351 26.64 21.69 8.45
N ARG A 352 25.33 21.36 8.22
CA ARG A 352 24.88 20.08 7.64
C ARG A 352 25.49 18.85 8.31
N ARG A 353 25.49 18.83 9.65
CA ARG A 353 25.93 17.69 10.45
C ARG A 353 24.82 17.22 11.37
N LEU A 354 24.69 15.92 11.50
CA LEU A 354 23.92 15.31 12.57
C LEU A 354 24.87 14.99 13.71
N ARG A 355 24.72 15.68 14.85
CA ARG A 355 25.47 15.41 16.05
C ARG A 355 24.57 14.76 17.10
N VAL A 356 25.04 13.66 17.66
CA VAL A 356 24.40 12.95 18.76
C VAL A 356 25.19 13.22 20.02
N LEU A 357 24.52 13.78 21.02
CA LEU A 357 25.08 14.10 22.32
C LEU A 357 24.49 13.17 23.40
N ASP A 358 25.28 12.84 24.39
CA ASP A 358 24.82 12.25 25.66
C ASP A 358 25.21 13.23 26.79
N GLY A 359 24.31 14.16 27.08
CA GLY A 359 24.59 15.31 27.91
C GLY A 359 25.63 16.24 27.24
N ASP A 360 26.80 16.39 27.88
CA ASP A 360 27.88 17.25 27.36
C ASP A 360 28.83 16.51 26.40
N GLU A 361 28.71 15.20 26.23
CA GLU A 361 29.58 14.38 25.38
C GLU A 361 29.01 14.22 23.97
N VAL A 362 29.80 14.46 22.94
CA VAL A 362 29.45 14.15 21.54
C VAL A 362 29.78 12.68 21.28
N VAL A 363 28.77 11.83 21.17
CA VAL A 363 28.89 10.40 20.93
C VAL A 363 28.74 10.00 19.47
N GLY A 364 28.28 10.92 18.61
CA GLY A 364 28.21 10.77 17.15
C GLY A 364 28.29 12.11 16.46
N ASP A 365 28.98 12.18 15.31
CA ASP A 365 29.12 13.40 14.52
C ASP A 365 29.31 13.04 13.04
N MET A 366 28.23 13.10 12.26
CA MET A 366 28.12 12.58 10.90
C MET A 366 27.72 13.67 9.91
N PRO A 367 28.31 13.73 8.70
CA PRO A 367 27.80 14.60 7.64
C PRO A 367 26.40 14.14 7.20
N VAL A 368 25.44 15.05 7.15
CA VAL A 368 24.05 14.74 6.69
C VAL A 368 24.04 14.24 5.26
N ASP A 369 24.85 14.84 4.39
CA ASP A 369 24.96 14.41 2.99
C ASP A 369 25.41 12.95 2.88
N ALA A 370 26.39 12.54 3.70
CA ALA A 370 26.86 11.17 3.73
C ALA A 370 25.78 10.18 4.19
N LEU A 371 24.92 10.60 5.12
CA LEU A 371 23.83 9.73 5.62
C LEU A 371 22.71 9.53 4.60
N VAL A 372 22.34 10.58 3.85
CA VAL A 372 21.11 10.60 3.04
C VAL A 372 21.39 10.62 1.54
N ASP A 373 22.25 11.56 1.09
CA ASP A 373 22.39 11.90 -0.32
C ASP A 373 23.47 11.06 -1.02
N ASP A 374 24.52 10.68 -0.31
CA ASP A 374 25.72 10.02 -0.82
C ASP A 374 25.73 8.47 -0.63
N CYS A 375 24.59 7.87 -0.25
CA CYS A 375 24.47 6.41 -0.20
C CYS A 375 24.79 5.80 -1.56
N PRO A 376 25.61 4.73 -1.62
CA PRO A 376 25.92 4.08 -2.90
C PRO A 376 24.67 3.49 -3.54
N LEU A 377 24.47 3.78 -4.82
CA LEU A 377 23.37 3.24 -5.62
C LEU A 377 23.90 2.16 -6.53
N TYR A 378 23.39 0.94 -6.37
CA TYR A 378 23.80 -0.21 -7.17
C TYR A 378 23.10 -0.26 -8.53
N ASP A 379 23.79 -0.78 -9.53
CA ASP A 379 23.21 -1.13 -10.80
C ASP A 379 22.77 -2.60 -10.76
N LEU A 380 21.53 -2.85 -11.09
CA LEU A 380 21.00 -4.21 -11.17
C LEU A 380 21.48 -4.87 -12.48
N GLU A 381 21.64 -6.19 -12.45
CA GLU A 381 21.97 -7.01 -13.62
C GLU A 381 20.74 -7.86 -14.02
N PRO A 382 19.72 -7.26 -14.68
CA PRO A 382 18.49 -7.95 -15.00
C PRO A 382 18.67 -9.00 -16.08
N ALA A 383 18.16 -10.21 -15.85
CA ALA A 383 18.13 -11.28 -16.83
C ALA A 383 16.80 -12.06 -16.72
N ALA A 384 16.06 -12.12 -17.84
CA ALA A 384 14.83 -12.89 -17.89
C ALA A 384 15.11 -14.38 -17.62
N PRO A 385 14.30 -15.07 -16.81
CA PRO A 385 14.42 -16.50 -16.62
C PRO A 385 14.06 -17.23 -17.93
N SER A 386 14.76 -18.33 -18.22
CA SER A 386 14.48 -19.17 -19.41
C SER A 386 13.30 -20.13 -19.21
N GLU A 387 12.94 -20.38 -17.96
CA GLU A 387 11.86 -21.27 -17.56
C GLU A 387 11.07 -20.61 -16.41
N GLN A 388 9.82 -21.04 -16.19
CA GLN A 388 9.03 -20.57 -15.06
C GLN A 388 9.71 -20.96 -13.73
N ILE A 389 9.89 -19.99 -12.85
CA ILE A 389 10.54 -20.18 -11.55
C ILE A 389 9.56 -20.59 -10.43
N TYR A 390 8.27 -20.36 -10.66
CA TYR A 390 7.22 -20.68 -9.68
C TYR A 390 6.61 -22.04 -10.01
N PRO A 391 6.32 -22.89 -9.01
CA PRO A 391 5.66 -24.15 -9.21
C PRO A 391 4.23 -23.95 -9.72
N ALA A 392 3.72 -24.93 -10.49
CA ALA A 392 2.32 -24.95 -10.87
C ALA A 392 1.43 -25.04 -9.60
N PRO A 393 0.29 -24.33 -9.54
CA PRO A 393 -0.66 -24.44 -8.44
C PRO A 393 -1.21 -25.87 -8.29
N ALA A 394 -1.70 -26.19 -7.09
CA ALA A 394 -2.34 -27.47 -6.87
C ALA A 394 -3.68 -27.53 -7.61
N ARG A 395 -3.90 -28.61 -8.37
CA ARG A 395 -5.18 -28.82 -9.09
C ARG A 395 -6.30 -29.09 -8.11
N VAL A 396 -7.38 -28.32 -8.20
CA VAL A 396 -8.63 -28.51 -7.45
C VAL A 396 -9.86 -28.69 -8.36
N LEU A 397 -9.77 -28.31 -9.65
CA LEU A 397 -10.84 -28.47 -10.63
C LEU A 397 -10.38 -29.36 -11.78
N ASP A 398 -11.23 -30.30 -12.20
CA ASP A 398 -10.96 -31.13 -13.37
C ASP A 398 -11.08 -30.29 -14.65
N SER A 399 -10.16 -30.52 -15.61
CA SER A 399 -10.17 -29.79 -16.88
C SER A 399 -11.38 -30.12 -17.77
N SER A 400 -12.11 -31.19 -17.47
CA SER A 400 -13.37 -31.60 -18.14
C SER A 400 -14.62 -31.03 -17.50
N ALA A 401 -14.51 -30.26 -16.40
CA ALA A 401 -15.64 -29.59 -15.76
C ALA A 401 -16.41 -28.73 -16.77
N ASP A 402 -17.73 -28.82 -16.74
CA ASP A 402 -18.58 -27.99 -17.59
C ASP A 402 -18.67 -26.55 -17.09
N ALA A 403 -19.35 -25.69 -17.80
CA ALA A 403 -19.46 -24.27 -17.42
C ALA A 403 -20.19 -24.07 -16.09
N HIS A 404 -21.15 -24.95 -15.76
CA HIS A 404 -21.88 -24.89 -14.49
C HIS A 404 -20.97 -25.19 -13.31
N GLU A 405 -20.23 -26.29 -13.34
CA GLU A 405 -19.27 -26.69 -12.32
C GLU A 405 -18.13 -25.64 -12.22
N THR A 406 -17.67 -25.11 -13.36
CA THR A 406 -16.59 -24.13 -13.43
C THR A 406 -16.94 -22.81 -12.72
N LEU A 407 -18.12 -22.25 -12.95
CA LEU A 407 -18.54 -21.02 -12.27
C LEU A 407 -18.66 -21.20 -10.76
N LEU A 408 -19.26 -22.31 -10.31
CA LEU A 408 -19.37 -22.59 -8.87
C LEU A 408 -18.00 -22.79 -8.22
N ALA A 409 -17.07 -23.47 -8.90
CA ALA A 409 -15.70 -23.65 -8.43
C ALA A 409 -14.94 -22.30 -8.34
N LEU A 410 -15.11 -21.42 -9.33
CA LEU A 410 -14.53 -20.07 -9.30
C LEU A 410 -15.08 -19.24 -8.13
N LEU A 411 -16.40 -19.17 -7.97
CA LEU A 411 -17.03 -18.43 -6.87
C LEU A 411 -16.68 -18.98 -5.49
N SER A 412 -16.37 -20.27 -5.37
CA SER A 412 -15.91 -20.88 -4.11
C SER A 412 -14.40 -20.83 -3.90
N SER A 413 -13.64 -20.37 -4.91
CA SER A 413 -12.20 -20.10 -4.74
C SER A 413 -11.98 -19.03 -3.68
N HIS A 414 -10.98 -19.24 -2.82
CA HIS A 414 -10.66 -18.26 -1.79
C HIS A 414 -10.30 -16.88 -2.38
N ASN A 415 -9.82 -16.82 -3.62
CA ASN A 415 -9.52 -15.56 -4.31
C ASN A 415 -10.75 -14.82 -4.84
N LEU A 416 -11.90 -15.49 -5.01
CA LEU A 416 -13.11 -14.89 -5.58
C LEU A 416 -14.34 -14.95 -4.64
N ALA A 417 -14.29 -15.77 -3.59
CA ALA A 417 -15.35 -15.84 -2.60
C ALA A 417 -15.51 -14.49 -1.85
N SER A 418 -16.70 -14.26 -1.30
CA SER A 418 -17.01 -13.02 -0.56
C SER A 418 -16.00 -12.73 0.55
N ARG A 419 -15.52 -11.51 0.60
CA ARG A 419 -14.58 -11.03 1.62
C ARG A 419 -15.25 -10.61 2.93
N ARG A 420 -16.57 -10.81 3.08
CA ARG A 420 -17.31 -10.44 4.30
C ARG A 420 -16.68 -10.93 5.60
N PRO A 421 -16.20 -12.17 5.72
CA PRO A 421 -15.56 -12.64 6.94
C PRO A 421 -14.36 -11.80 7.38
N LEU A 422 -13.70 -11.11 6.44
CA LEU A 422 -12.58 -10.22 6.70
C LEU A 422 -13.05 -8.83 7.09
N PHE A 423 -13.82 -8.17 6.23
CA PHE A 423 -14.12 -6.75 6.39
C PHE A 423 -15.30 -6.45 7.34
N GLU A 424 -16.15 -7.42 7.70
CA GLU A 424 -17.25 -7.17 8.66
C GLU A 424 -16.77 -6.81 10.07
N GLN A 425 -15.53 -7.13 10.43
CA GLN A 425 -14.92 -6.69 11.68
C GLN A 425 -14.33 -5.27 11.62
N TYR A 426 -14.24 -4.67 10.45
CA TYR A 426 -13.77 -3.31 10.25
C TYR A 426 -14.94 -2.32 10.28
N ASP A 427 -14.77 -1.19 11.00
CA ASP A 427 -15.70 -0.09 10.87
C ASP A 427 -15.45 0.62 9.52
N SER A 428 -16.38 0.51 8.59
CA SER A 428 -16.28 1.11 7.26
C SER A 428 -16.99 2.47 7.16
N ILE A 429 -17.64 2.96 8.26
CA ILE A 429 -18.52 4.13 8.21
C ILE A 429 -18.24 5.18 9.29
N VAL A 430 -17.35 4.94 10.22
CA VAL A 430 -16.93 5.96 11.18
C VAL A 430 -16.51 7.24 10.44
N GLN A 431 -16.70 8.42 11.04
CA GLN A 431 -16.62 9.74 10.42
C GLN A 431 -17.73 10.06 9.39
N SER A 432 -18.63 9.11 9.08
CA SER A 432 -19.86 9.32 8.27
C SER A 432 -19.62 9.87 6.84
N ARG A 433 -18.46 9.52 6.21
CA ARG A 433 -18.13 9.96 4.84
C ARG A 433 -18.40 8.89 3.79
N THR A 434 -18.41 7.61 4.15
CA THR A 434 -18.49 6.48 3.21
C THR A 434 -19.87 6.37 2.58
N VAL A 435 -19.94 6.50 1.25
CA VAL A 435 -21.16 6.43 0.44
C VAL A 435 -21.28 5.09 -0.28
N ARG A 436 -20.15 4.52 -0.73
CA ARG A 436 -20.04 3.15 -1.26
C ARG A 436 -19.10 2.37 -0.36
N ARG A 437 -19.59 1.25 0.16
CA ARG A 437 -18.90 0.35 1.09
C ARG A 437 -18.33 -0.85 0.34
N PRO A 438 -17.50 -1.68 0.97
CA PRO A 438 -17.12 -2.97 0.40
C PRO A 438 -18.33 -3.76 -0.11
N GLU A 439 -18.22 -4.40 -1.27
CA GLU A 439 -19.26 -5.11 -2.03
C GLU A 439 -20.42 -4.22 -2.56
N ASP A 440 -20.37 -2.90 -2.39
CA ASP A 440 -21.38 -1.99 -2.99
C ASP A 440 -20.98 -1.50 -4.40
N ALA A 441 -19.67 -1.35 -4.63
CA ALA A 441 -19.09 -0.83 -5.87
C ALA A 441 -17.62 -1.20 -5.96
N ASP A 442 -16.99 -1.01 -7.12
CA ASP A 442 -15.61 -1.42 -7.40
C ASP A 442 -14.57 -0.48 -6.78
N ALA A 443 -14.96 0.73 -6.43
CA ALA A 443 -14.15 1.64 -5.62
C ALA A 443 -14.94 2.16 -4.41
N ALA A 444 -14.24 2.41 -3.31
CA ALA A 444 -14.83 3.11 -2.17
C ALA A 444 -15.09 4.57 -2.54
N VAL A 445 -16.26 5.11 -2.16
CA VAL A 445 -16.63 6.50 -2.42
C VAL A 445 -16.88 7.21 -1.11
N LEU A 446 -16.17 8.33 -0.89
CA LEU A 446 -16.27 9.16 0.30
C LEU A 446 -16.65 10.59 -0.07
N GLN A 447 -17.61 11.16 0.64
CA GLN A 447 -17.99 12.57 0.44
C GLN A 447 -16.97 13.52 1.09
N LEU A 448 -16.73 14.68 0.45
CA LEU A 448 -15.84 15.71 0.99
C LEU A 448 -16.46 16.50 2.15
N ALA A 449 -17.79 16.59 2.21
CA ALA A 449 -18.48 17.18 3.37
C ALA A 449 -18.08 16.43 4.67
N PRO A 450 -17.93 17.13 5.83
CA PRO A 450 -18.29 18.53 6.10
C PRO A 450 -17.17 19.56 5.85
N ASP A 451 -16.00 19.19 5.27
CA ASP A 451 -14.86 20.09 5.12
C ASP A 451 -15.05 21.19 4.06
N GLY A 452 -16.23 21.29 3.46
CA GLY A 452 -16.64 22.38 2.60
C GLY A 452 -16.60 22.10 1.10
N GLY A 453 -16.41 20.83 0.71
CA GLY A 453 -16.55 20.38 -0.68
C GLY A 453 -17.95 19.79 -0.96
N ASP A 454 -18.52 20.08 -2.13
CA ASP A 454 -19.78 19.48 -2.58
C ASP A 454 -19.58 18.15 -3.31
N GLY A 455 -18.32 17.80 -3.67
CA GLY A 455 -17.97 16.59 -4.39
C GLY A 455 -17.63 15.41 -3.48
N ALA A 456 -17.06 14.41 -4.12
CA ALA A 456 -16.58 13.20 -3.46
C ALA A 456 -15.23 12.77 -4.04
N ILE A 457 -14.56 11.89 -3.31
CA ILE A 457 -13.40 11.13 -3.79
C ILE A 457 -13.75 9.66 -3.90
N ALA A 458 -13.08 8.97 -4.80
CA ALA A 458 -13.08 7.52 -4.86
C ALA A 458 -11.64 7.02 -4.72
N VAL A 459 -11.50 5.81 -4.18
CA VAL A 459 -10.20 5.17 -3.99
C VAL A 459 -10.31 3.67 -4.27
N SER A 460 -9.30 3.14 -4.96
CA SER A 460 -9.05 1.71 -5.15
C SER A 460 -7.61 1.38 -4.84
N ILE A 461 -7.35 0.11 -4.49
CA ILE A 461 -6.02 -0.46 -4.31
C ILE A 461 -6.00 -1.84 -4.96
N ASP A 462 -5.04 -2.09 -5.84
CA ASP A 462 -5.04 -3.26 -6.72
C ASP A 462 -3.62 -3.81 -6.96
N GLY A 463 -3.55 -5.12 -7.22
CA GLY A 463 -2.33 -5.79 -7.63
C GLY A 463 -2.54 -7.30 -7.80
N ASN A 464 -2.07 -7.90 -8.90
CA ASN A 464 -2.19 -9.33 -9.15
C ASN A 464 -0.82 -9.96 -9.37
N GLY A 465 -0.20 -10.49 -8.29
CA GLY A 465 1.16 -11.06 -8.33
C GLY A 465 1.27 -12.27 -9.26
N ARG A 466 0.24 -13.08 -9.43
CA ARG A 466 0.24 -14.22 -10.36
C ARG A 466 0.35 -13.76 -11.82
N ARG A 467 -0.40 -12.74 -12.22
CA ARG A 467 -0.32 -12.13 -13.56
C ARG A 467 1.05 -11.49 -13.78
N VAL A 468 1.58 -10.80 -12.77
CA VAL A 468 2.93 -10.21 -12.83
C VAL A 468 4.02 -11.29 -12.91
N ALA A 469 3.83 -12.45 -12.25
CA ALA A 469 4.73 -13.60 -12.37
C ALA A 469 4.74 -14.22 -13.78
N CYS A 470 3.63 -14.11 -14.52
CA CYS A 470 3.57 -14.52 -15.94
C CYS A 470 4.32 -13.54 -16.85
N ASP A 471 4.11 -12.25 -16.68
CA ASP A 471 4.76 -11.16 -17.42
C ASP A 471 4.84 -9.91 -16.56
N PRO A 472 6.02 -9.56 -16.02
CA PRO A 472 6.13 -8.42 -15.09
C PRO A 472 5.75 -7.07 -15.70
N TYR A 473 5.96 -6.89 -17.00
CA TYR A 473 5.54 -5.66 -17.68
C TYR A 473 4.02 -5.63 -17.86
N THR A 474 3.46 -6.64 -18.53
CA THR A 474 2.04 -6.67 -18.87
C THR A 474 1.16 -6.81 -17.62
N GLY A 475 1.52 -7.67 -16.67
CA GLY A 475 0.78 -7.82 -15.41
C GLY A 475 0.76 -6.53 -14.58
N THR A 476 1.84 -5.72 -14.63
CA THR A 476 1.82 -4.41 -13.97
C THR A 476 0.98 -3.38 -14.74
N VAL A 477 0.99 -3.42 -16.08
CA VAL A 477 0.07 -2.61 -16.91
C VAL A 477 -1.37 -2.93 -16.55
N GLU A 478 -1.71 -4.22 -16.43
CA GLU A 478 -3.05 -4.67 -16.02
C GLU A 478 -3.42 -4.15 -14.64
N ALA A 479 -2.55 -4.26 -13.63
CA ALA A 479 -2.83 -3.78 -12.27
C ALA A 479 -3.12 -2.26 -12.22
N VAL A 480 -2.37 -1.43 -12.97
CA VAL A 480 -2.60 0.01 -13.05
C VAL A 480 -3.93 0.33 -13.74
N LEU A 481 -4.24 -0.38 -14.83
CA LEU A 481 -5.49 -0.19 -15.58
C LEU A 481 -6.70 -0.68 -14.80
N GLU A 482 -6.56 -1.76 -14.03
CA GLU A 482 -7.58 -2.27 -13.11
C GLU A 482 -7.95 -1.23 -12.06
N CYS A 483 -6.95 -0.67 -11.38
CA CYS A 483 -7.16 0.38 -10.40
C CYS A 483 -7.88 1.61 -11.01
N ALA A 484 -7.56 1.97 -12.24
CA ALA A 484 -8.24 3.04 -12.98
C ALA A 484 -9.66 2.63 -13.43
N ALA A 485 -9.89 1.34 -13.73
CA ALA A 485 -11.21 0.80 -14.10
C ALA A 485 -12.18 0.87 -12.92
N ASN A 486 -11.73 0.47 -11.73
CA ASN A 486 -12.48 0.59 -10.50
C ASN A 486 -12.95 2.02 -10.23
N LEU A 487 -12.08 3.02 -10.44
CA LEU A 487 -12.45 4.43 -10.35
C LEU A 487 -13.46 4.84 -11.43
N ALA A 488 -13.29 4.35 -12.66
CA ALA A 488 -14.20 4.65 -13.77
C ALA A 488 -15.59 4.09 -13.52
N CYS A 489 -15.72 2.90 -12.89
CA CYS A 489 -17.00 2.28 -12.53
C CYS A 489 -17.85 3.15 -11.61
N VAL A 490 -17.24 3.95 -10.75
CA VAL A 490 -17.96 4.89 -9.87
C VAL A 490 -17.99 6.33 -10.43
N GLY A 491 -17.46 6.55 -11.61
CA GLY A 491 -17.44 7.86 -12.28
C GLY A 491 -16.34 8.81 -11.81
N ALA A 492 -15.28 8.30 -11.13
CA ALA A 492 -14.21 9.13 -10.63
C ALA A 492 -13.10 9.37 -11.67
N GLU A 493 -12.56 10.59 -11.68
CA GLU A 493 -11.40 11.01 -12.47
C GLU A 493 -10.11 10.72 -11.69
N PRO A 494 -9.16 9.92 -12.19
CA PRO A 494 -7.89 9.70 -11.53
C PRO A 494 -7.10 11.00 -11.34
N LEU A 495 -6.58 11.22 -10.13
CA LEU A 495 -5.79 12.41 -9.77
C LEU A 495 -4.33 12.11 -9.49
N GLY A 496 -4.05 10.94 -8.91
CA GLY A 496 -2.72 10.52 -8.54
C GLY A 496 -2.70 9.07 -8.07
N LEU A 497 -1.50 8.46 -8.12
CA LEU A 497 -1.26 7.08 -7.73
C LEU A 497 -0.14 7.02 -6.69
N THR A 498 -0.28 6.13 -5.72
CA THR A 498 0.78 5.65 -4.84
C THR A 498 1.04 4.17 -5.10
N ASN A 499 2.27 3.69 -4.88
CA ASN A 499 2.60 2.29 -5.15
C ASN A 499 3.43 1.67 -4.03
N CYS A 500 3.33 0.35 -3.88
CA CYS A 500 4.24 -0.44 -3.05
C CYS A 500 4.80 -1.60 -3.88
N LEU A 501 6.11 -1.64 -4.04
CA LEU A 501 6.81 -2.64 -4.86
C LEU A 501 7.30 -3.77 -3.97
N ASN A 502 6.61 -4.93 -3.99
CA ASN A 502 6.95 -6.11 -3.20
C ASN A 502 7.63 -7.16 -4.08
N PHE A 503 8.92 -7.37 -3.88
CA PHE A 503 9.75 -8.29 -4.68
C PHE A 503 10.69 -9.11 -3.80
N GLY A 504 11.26 -10.17 -4.36
CA GLY A 504 12.33 -10.95 -3.73
C GLY A 504 13.65 -10.19 -3.65
N ASN A 505 14.76 -10.92 -3.55
CA ASN A 505 16.10 -10.35 -3.48
C ASN A 505 16.52 -9.73 -4.83
N PRO A 506 16.72 -8.42 -4.94
CA PRO A 506 17.02 -7.71 -6.18
C PRO A 506 18.42 -8.00 -6.75
N GLU A 507 19.31 -8.59 -5.96
CA GLU A 507 20.63 -9.02 -6.41
C GLU A 507 20.55 -10.30 -7.29
N LYS A 508 19.40 -11.01 -7.27
CA LYS A 508 19.14 -12.15 -8.15
C LYS A 508 18.69 -11.63 -9.53
N PRO A 509 19.35 -12.03 -10.64
CA PRO A 509 19.10 -11.44 -11.98
C PRO A 509 17.63 -11.51 -12.44
N HIS A 510 16.90 -12.58 -12.09
CA HIS A 510 15.50 -12.73 -12.45
C HIS A 510 14.59 -11.78 -11.65
N VAL A 511 14.90 -11.52 -10.36
CA VAL A 511 14.17 -10.55 -9.54
C VAL A 511 14.45 -9.12 -10.02
N ALA A 512 15.72 -8.83 -10.32
CA ALA A 512 16.10 -7.55 -10.95
C ALA A 512 15.33 -7.30 -12.24
N TRP A 513 15.18 -8.32 -13.08
CA TRP A 513 14.41 -8.25 -14.32
C TRP A 513 12.92 -8.03 -14.04
N GLN A 514 12.34 -8.75 -13.09
CA GLN A 514 10.94 -8.56 -12.68
C GLN A 514 10.69 -7.13 -12.22
N LEU A 515 11.55 -6.60 -11.35
CA LEU A 515 11.44 -5.24 -10.82
C LEU A 515 11.56 -4.17 -11.93
N GLU A 516 12.58 -4.30 -12.80
CA GLU A 516 12.79 -3.35 -13.90
C GLU A 516 11.60 -3.33 -14.87
N ARG A 517 11.08 -4.52 -15.25
CA ARG A 517 9.96 -4.64 -16.17
C ARG A 517 8.66 -4.11 -15.56
N SER A 518 8.41 -4.39 -14.28
CA SER A 518 7.23 -3.88 -13.56
C SER A 518 7.25 -2.35 -13.48
N VAL A 519 8.38 -1.75 -13.11
CA VAL A 519 8.51 -0.28 -13.08
C VAL A 519 8.32 0.33 -14.47
N ALA A 520 8.83 -0.33 -15.51
CA ALA A 520 8.64 0.14 -16.88
C ALA A 520 7.15 0.09 -17.29
N GLY A 521 6.45 -1.03 -17.04
CA GLY A 521 5.01 -1.16 -17.32
C GLY A 521 4.17 -0.12 -16.58
N MET A 522 4.46 0.09 -15.30
CA MET A 522 3.81 1.13 -14.48
C MET A 522 4.05 2.53 -15.07
N ALA A 523 5.30 2.87 -15.36
CA ALA A 523 5.65 4.20 -15.87
C ALA A 523 5.01 4.51 -17.21
N ASP A 524 4.99 3.55 -18.15
CA ASP A 524 4.42 3.73 -19.47
C ASP A 524 2.89 3.87 -19.41
N THR A 525 2.24 3.07 -18.58
CA THR A 525 0.78 3.14 -18.37
C THR A 525 0.37 4.46 -17.72
N LEU A 526 1.08 4.89 -16.68
CA LEU A 526 0.77 6.14 -15.99
C LEU A 526 0.98 7.38 -16.87
N ARG A 527 2.00 7.37 -17.76
CA ARG A 527 2.16 8.44 -18.76
C ARG A 527 1.00 8.47 -19.74
N GLU A 528 0.52 7.30 -20.18
CA GLU A 528 -0.64 7.20 -21.06
C GLU A 528 -1.93 7.70 -20.39
N LEU A 529 -2.13 7.37 -19.12
CA LEU A 529 -3.28 7.85 -18.33
C LEU A 529 -3.15 9.33 -17.91
N GLY A 530 -1.94 9.91 -17.95
CA GLY A 530 -1.68 11.26 -17.45
C GLY A 530 -1.76 11.36 -15.91
N VAL A 531 -1.51 10.27 -15.20
CA VAL A 531 -1.62 10.18 -13.73
C VAL A 531 -0.22 10.21 -13.10
N PRO A 532 0.08 11.18 -12.20
CA PRO A 532 1.37 11.23 -11.52
C PRO A 532 1.45 10.24 -10.36
N VAL A 533 2.66 9.77 -10.07
CA VAL A 533 2.98 9.09 -8.81
C VAL A 533 3.23 10.15 -7.74
N VAL A 534 2.47 10.09 -6.66
CA VAL A 534 2.55 11.05 -5.56
C VAL A 534 3.52 10.61 -4.47
N GLY A 535 3.78 9.31 -4.38
CA GLY A 535 4.65 8.68 -3.39
C GLY A 535 4.55 7.16 -3.50
N GLY A 536 5.29 6.45 -2.66
CA GLY A 536 5.26 5.00 -2.64
C GLY A 536 6.25 4.42 -1.65
N ASN A 537 6.34 3.09 -1.67
CA ASN A 537 7.24 2.30 -0.84
C ASN A 537 7.85 1.16 -1.67
N VAL A 538 8.99 0.65 -1.25
CA VAL A 538 9.63 -0.54 -1.83
C VAL A 538 9.93 -1.54 -0.72
N SER A 539 9.48 -2.76 -0.90
CA SER A 539 9.74 -3.90 -0.02
C SER A 539 10.44 -4.99 -0.83
N LEU A 540 11.72 -5.17 -0.58
CA LEU A 540 12.55 -6.19 -1.24
C LEU A 540 12.91 -7.31 -0.26
N TYR A 541 13.60 -8.34 -0.78
CA TYR A 541 14.00 -9.53 0.00
C TYR A 541 12.81 -10.34 0.54
N ASN A 542 11.61 -10.19 -0.06
CA ASN A 542 10.44 -11.01 0.30
C ASN A 542 10.61 -12.42 -0.28
N GLU A 543 11.38 -13.24 0.40
CA GLU A 543 11.64 -14.62 0.02
C GLU A 543 11.99 -15.50 1.22
N SER A 544 11.92 -16.79 1.04
CA SER A 544 12.26 -17.81 2.03
C SER A 544 13.07 -18.93 1.37
N GLY A 545 13.41 -19.98 2.13
CA GLY A 545 14.04 -21.17 1.57
C GLY A 545 13.27 -21.86 0.43
N ASP A 546 11.96 -21.58 0.31
CA ASP A 546 11.08 -22.09 -0.77
C ASP A 546 11.12 -21.23 -2.04
N GLY A 547 11.79 -20.09 -2.02
CA GLY A 547 11.93 -19.16 -3.14
C GLY A 547 11.29 -17.79 -2.89
N PRO A 548 11.30 -16.90 -3.92
CA PRO A 548 10.69 -15.59 -3.80
C PRO A 548 9.16 -15.64 -3.86
N ILE A 549 8.52 -14.64 -3.27
CA ILE A 549 7.09 -14.36 -3.50
C ILE A 549 6.82 -14.12 -4.99
N TYR A 550 5.55 -14.18 -5.41
CA TYR A 550 5.21 -13.56 -6.71
C TYR A 550 5.61 -12.07 -6.69
N PRO A 551 6.16 -11.53 -7.81
CA PRO A 551 6.42 -10.10 -7.91
C PRO A 551 5.09 -9.35 -7.82
N THR A 552 4.94 -8.50 -6.80
CA THR A 552 3.64 -7.91 -6.47
C THR A 552 3.77 -6.39 -6.35
N PRO A 553 3.75 -5.66 -7.46
CA PRO A 553 3.51 -4.22 -7.43
C PRO A 553 2.05 -3.98 -7.02
N VAL A 554 1.85 -3.36 -5.87
CA VAL A 554 0.56 -2.89 -5.40
C VAL A 554 0.43 -1.41 -5.77
N VAL A 555 -0.72 -1.02 -6.32
CA VAL A 555 -1.01 0.36 -6.72
C VAL A 555 -2.29 0.83 -6.04
N GLY A 556 -2.26 2.05 -5.47
CA GLY A 556 -3.42 2.70 -4.91
C GLY A 556 -3.71 4.01 -5.65
N MET A 557 -4.92 4.22 -6.10
CA MET A 557 -5.28 5.38 -6.91
C MET A 557 -6.43 6.15 -6.28
N VAL A 558 -6.29 7.47 -6.24
CA VAL A 558 -7.33 8.38 -5.76
C VAL A 558 -7.89 9.16 -6.95
N GLY A 559 -9.21 9.24 -7.02
CA GLY A 559 -9.93 10.01 -8.03
C GLY A 559 -10.97 10.93 -7.41
N ALA A 560 -11.45 11.91 -8.19
CA ALA A 560 -12.52 12.82 -7.80
C ALA A 560 -13.77 12.64 -8.65
N LEU A 561 -14.92 12.78 -8.02
CA LEU A 561 -16.21 12.81 -8.72
C LEU A 561 -17.08 13.97 -8.20
N PRO A 562 -17.90 14.58 -9.07
CA PRO A 562 -18.65 15.79 -8.71
C PRO A 562 -19.79 15.54 -7.72
N ASP A 563 -20.35 14.32 -7.70
CA ASP A 563 -21.49 13.97 -6.86
C ASP A 563 -21.45 12.49 -6.50
N ALA A 564 -21.29 12.19 -5.23
CA ALA A 564 -21.28 10.82 -4.71
C ALA A 564 -22.60 10.06 -4.94
N ALA A 565 -23.72 10.76 -5.03
CA ALA A 565 -25.03 10.13 -5.22
C ALA A 565 -25.18 9.50 -6.62
N LEU A 566 -24.43 10.02 -7.61
CA LEU A 566 -24.44 9.50 -8.99
C LEU A 566 -23.55 8.27 -9.17
N ALA A 567 -22.70 7.93 -8.22
CA ALA A 567 -21.82 6.77 -8.32
C ALA A 567 -22.65 5.47 -8.50
N PRO A 568 -22.48 4.72 -9.61
CA PRO A 568 -23.13 3.44 -9.79
C PRO A 568 -22.77 2.40 -8.71
N ARG A 569 -23.39 1.24 -8.77
CA ARG A 569 -23.06 0.06 -7.95
C ARG A 569 -22.52 -1.04 -8.84
N SER A 570 -21.83 -2.03 -8.25
CA SER A 570 -21.44 -3.25 -8.96
C SER A 570 -22.64 -4.20 -9.15
N GLY A 571 -23.59 -4.23 -8.21
CA GLY A 571 -24.77 -5.09 -8.25
C GLY A 571 -25.95 -4.56 -9.07
N PHE A 572 -26.74 -5.47 -9.66
CA PHE A 572 -27.99 -5.13 -10.35
C PHE A 572 -29.00 -4.48 -9.41
N VAL A 573 -29.64 -3.41 -9.85
CA VAL A 573 -30.44 -2.54 -8.97
C VAL A 573 -31.95 -2.69 -9.20
N SER A 574 -32.39 -2.95 -10.45
CA SER A 574 -33.82 -2.95 -10.80
C SER A 574 -34.13 -3.95 -11.88
N ASP A 575 -35.28 -4.61 -11.73
CA ASP A 575 -35.83 -5.47 -12.78
C ASP A 575 -36.02 -4.71 -14.09
N SER A 576 -35.87 -5.41 -15.22
CA SER A 576 -36.04 -4.87 -16.57
C SER A 576 -34.99 -3.87 -17.03
N HIS A 577 -33.96 -3.58 -16.22
CA HIS A 577 -32.79 -2.88 -16.73
C HIS A 577 -32.13 -3.69 -17.85
N LEU A 578 -31.68 -3.00 -18.91
CA LEU A 578 -30.87 -3.66 -19.92
C LEU A 578 -29.49 -3.95 -19.36
N VAL A 579 -28.97 -5.12 -19.67
CA VAL A 579 -27.60 -5.53 -19.40
C VAL A 579 -26.79 -5.44 -20.69
N ALA A 580 -25.65 -4.78 -20.65
CA ALA A 580 -24.73 -4.72 -21.78
C ALA A 580 -23.30 -5.04 -21.34
N LEU A 581 -22.55 -5.63 -22.26
CA LEU A 581 -21.12 -5.81 -22.18
C LEU A 581 -20.45 -4.64 -22.92
N VAL A 582 -19.64 -3.88 -22.21
CA VAL A 582 -18.79 -2.81 -22.76
C VAL A 582 -17.37 -3.38 -22.86
N SER A 583 -16.69 -3.19 -23.98
CA SER A 583 -15.36 -3.77 -24.20
C SER A 583 -14.45 -2.87 -25.00
N ALA A 584 -13.23 -2.72 -24.56
CA ALA A 584 -12.12 -2.09 -25.27
C ALA A 584 -11.57 -2.97 -26.42
N GLY A 585 -12.09 -4.19 -26.58
CA GLY A 585 -11.57 -5.15 -27.56
C GLY A 585 -10.24 -5.79 -27.16
N VAL A 586 -9.86 -5.71 -25.88
CA VAL A 586 -8.72 -6.44 -25.34
C VAL A 586 -9.07 -7.92 -25.24
N GLU A 587 -8.16 -8.78 -25.65
CA GLU A 587 -8.34 -10.23 -25.61
C GLU A 587 -8.36 -10.72 -24.16
N ALA A 588 -9.41 -11.46 -23.80
CA ALA A 588 -9.48 -12.19 -22.55
C ALA A 588 -8.75 -13.53 -22.67
N THR A 589 -8.03 -13.94 -21.66
CA THR A 589 -7.17 -15.13 -21.71
C THR A 589 -7.33 -16.00 -20.48
N LEU A 590 -7.29 -17.33 -20.68
CA LEU A 590 -7.27 -18.30 -19.57
C LEU A 590 -5.86 -18.48 -18.97
N PRO A 591 -4.76 -18.50 -19.71
CA PRO A 591 -3.44 -18.63 -19.10
C PRO A 591 -3.15 -17.54 -18.07
N GLY A 592 -2.73 -17.96 -16.87
CA GLY A 592 -2.48 -17.06 -15.74
C GLY A 592 -3.74 -16.58 -14.98
N SER A 593 -4.95 -17.02 -15.41
CA SER A 593 -6.23 -16.71 -14.75
C SER A 593 -6.47 -17.54 -13.47
N GLU A 594 -7.50 -17.16 -12.71
CA GLU A 594 -7.96 -17.97 -11.57
C GLU A 594 -8.44 -19.37 -12.00
N LEU A 595 -9.08 -19.49 -13.17
CA LEU A 595 -9.45 -20.79 -13.70
C LEU A 595 -8.24 -21.66 -14.01
N ALA A 596 -7.17 -21.07 -14.58
CA ALA A 596 -5.91 -21.78 -14.79
C ALA A 596 -5.29 -22.26 -13.46
N LYS A 597 -5.32 -21.42 -12.43
CA LYS A 597 -4.92 -21.79 -11.06
C LYS A 597 -5.70 -23.00 -10.56
N LEU A 598 -7.04 -22.96 -10.62
CA LEU A 598 -7.89 -24.07 -10.14
C LEU A 598 -7.63 -25.38 -10.89
N ARG A 599 -7.29 -25.30 -12.18
CA ARG A 599 -6.92 -26.45 -13.01
C ARG A 599 -5.50 -26.96 -12.76
N GLY A 600 -4.68 -26.21 -12.01
CA GLY A 600 -3.29 -26.56 -11.76
C GLY A 600 -2.40 -26.38 -12.99
N ASP A 601 -2.75 -25.46 -13.86
CA ASP A 601 -1.97 -25.16 -15.08
C ASP A 601 -0.68 -24.43 -14.71
N GLU A 602 0.41 -24.70 -15.46
CA GLU A 602 1.65 -23.96 -15.31
C GLU A 602 1.46 -22.49 -15.71
N LEU A 603 2.15 -21.58 -15.01
CA LEU A 603 2.15 -20.16 -15.37
C LEU A 603 2.84 -19.97 -16.72
N PRO A 604 2.26 -19.20 -17.66
CA PRO A 604 2.91 -18.91 -18.93
C PRO A 604 4.12 -17.98 -18.73
N LEU A 605 5.06 -17.99 -19.68
CA LEU A 605 6.11 -17.00 -19.80
C LEU A 605 5.67 -15.90 -20.78
N GLY A 606 4.81 -15.01 -20.32
CA GLY A 606 4.26 -13.90 -21.09
C GLY A 606 2.74 -13.85 -21.06
N LEU A 607 2.21 -12.67 -21.28
CA LEU A 607 0.78 -12.35 -21.41
C LEU A 607 0.55 -11.59 -22.73
N PRO A 608 -0.68 -11.61 -23.28
CA PRO A 608 -1.02 -10.76 -24.42
C PRO A 608 -0.79 -9.29 -24.11
N ALA A 609 -0.18 -8.57 -25.04
CA ALA A 609 0.11 -7.15 -24.86
C ALA A 609 -1.20 -6.33 -24.76
N VAL A 610 -1.26 -5.46 -23.77
CA VAL A 610 -2.37 -4.52 -23.56
C VAL A 610 -2.05 -3.16 -24.18
N ASN A 611 -2.97 -2.63 -24.99
CA ASN A 611 -2.87 -1.26 -25.50
C ASN A 611 -3.52 -0.29 -24.50
N ALA A 612 -2.73 0.32 -23.64
CA ALA A 612 -3.20 1.22 -22.58
C ALA A 612 -4.00 2.41 -23.13
N ALA A 613 -3.68 2.93 -24.32
CA ALA A 613 -4.43 4.04 -24.93
C ALA A 613 -5.89 3.66 -25.27
N VAL A 614 -6.07 2.45 -25.82
CA VAL A 614 -7.43 1.95 -26.14
C VAL A 614 -8.24 1.71 -24.86
N VAL A 615 -7.60 1.17 -23.82
CA VAL A 615 -8.27 0.98 -22.51
C VAL A 615 -8.58 2.32 -21.89
N ARG A 616 -7.67 3.30 -21.88
CA ARG A 616 -7.92 4.67 -21.39
C ARG A 616 -9.18 5.29 -22.05
N ASP A 617 -9.26 5.22 -23.38
CA ASP A 617 -10.42 5.78 -24.12
C ASP A 617 -11.74 5.09 -23.73
N MET A 618 -11.67 3.82 -23.33
CA MET A 618 -12.82 3.09 -22.79
C MET A 618 -13.15 3.52 -21.36
N LEU A 619 -12.13 3.64 -20.49
CA LEU A 619 -12.30 4.16 -19.12
C LEU A 619 -12.97 5.54 -19.12
N ASP A 620 -12.56 6.42 -20.03
CA ASP A 620 -13.15 7.76 -20.19
C ASP A 620 -14.64 7.70 -20.60
N ALA A 621 -14.98 6.76 -21.49
CA ALA A 621 -16.36 6.54 -21.91
C ALA A 621 -17.22 5.98 -20.77
N VAL A 622 -16.74 4.98 -20.05
CA VAL A 622 -17.44 4.38 -18.89
C VAL A 622 -17.62 5.41 -17.78
N ARG A 623 -16.57 6.15 -17.43
CA ARG A 623 -16.62 7.24 -16.43
C ARG A 623 -17.67 8.29 -16.80
N SER A 624 -17.67 8.70 -18.05
CA SER A 624 -18.64 9.70 -18.54
C SER A 624 -20.08 9.20 -18.47
N ALA A 625 -20.31 7.93 -18.83
CA ALA A 625 -21.62 7.28 -18.74
C ALA A 625 -22.07 7.09 -17.27
N ALA A 626 -21.17 6.69 -16.38
CA ALA A 626 -21.44 6.59 -14.94
C ALA A 626 -21.90 7.92 -14.36
N ARG A 627 -21.23 9.02 -14.70
CA ARG A 627 -21.63 10.40 -14.30
C ARG A 627 -22.97 10.86 -14.87
N GLY A 628 -23.43 10.24 -15.96
CA GLY A 628 -24.70 10.56 -16.58
C GLY A 628 -25.94 10.19 -15.77
N GLY A 629 -25.80 9.39 -14.71
CA GLY A 629 -26.85 9.04 -13.75
C GLY A 629 -27.89 8.05 -14.25
N GLY A 630 -27.81 7.59 -15.50
CA GLY A 630 -28.74 6.60 -16.07
C GLY A 630 -28.27 5.14 -16.01
N LEU A 631 -27.00 4.91 -15.72
CA LEU A 631 -26.46 3.60 -15.40
C LEU A 631 -26.55 3.36 -13.88
N ALA A 632 -27.30 2.35 -13.49
CA ALA A 632 -27.46 1.99 -12.09
C ALA A 632 -26.38 0.98 -11.62
N THR A 633 -25.89 0.16 -12.58
CA THR A 633 -24.83 -0.83 -12.39
C THR A 633 -23.69 -0.53 -13.37
N VAL A 634 -22.48 -0.49 -12.86
CA VAL A 634 -21.24 -0.53 -13.63
C VAL A 634 -20.28 -1.36 -12.82
N HIS A 635 -19.78 -2.44 -13.39
CA HIS A 635 -18.87 -3.39 -12.77
C HIS A 635 -17.84 -3.83 -13.79
N ASP A 636 -16.58 -3.81 -13.45
CA ASP A 636 -15.55 -4.27 -14.35
C ASP A 636 -15.51 -5.80 -14.43
N VAL A 637 -14.85 -6.33 -15.44
CA VAL A 637 -14.68 -7.76 -15.65
C VAL A 637 -13.22 -8.11 -15.40
N ALA A 638 -12.94 -8.51 -14.19
CA ALA A 638 -11.61 -8.82 -13.68
C ALA A 638 -11.37 -10.34 -13.53
N GLU A 639 -10.87 -10.78 -12.37
CA GLU A 639 -10.58 -12.18 -12.08
C GLU A 639 -11.83 -13.07 -12.18
N GLY A 640 -11.65 -14.25 -12.76
CA GLY A 640 -12.72 -15.20 -13.03
C GLY A 640 -13.58 -14.86 -14.25
N GLY A 641 -13.39 -13.69 -14.86
CA GLY A 641 -13.98 -13.29 -16.13
C GLY A 641 -15.46 -12.89 -16.07
N LEU A 642 -16.11 -12.82 -17.23
CA LEU A 642 -17.46 -12.28 -17.41
C LEU A 642 -18.54 -13.02 -16.60
N ALA A 643 -18.44 -14.36 -16.49
CA ALA A 643 -19.45 -15.11 -15.76
C ALA A 643 -19.41 -14.82 -14.25
N VAL A 644 -18.22 -14.60 -13.68
CA VAL A 644 -18.04 -14.19 -12.28
C VAL A 644 -18.59 -12.78 -12.08
N ALA A 645 -18.24 -11.81 -12.92
CA ALA A 645 -18.77 -10.46 -12.82
C ALA A 645 -20.30 -10.37 -12.92
N LEU A 646 -20.92 -11.19 -13.79
CA LEU A 646 -22.38 -11.32 -13.86
C LEU A 646 -22.98 -11.94 -12.59
N ALA A 647 -22.32 -12.97 -12.05
CA ALA A 647 -22.77 -13.62 -10.81
C ALA A 647 -22.68 -12.66 -9.61
N GLU A 648 -21.59 -11.92 -9.46
CA GLU A 648 -21.41 -10.92 -8.43
C GLU A 648 -22.45 -9.80 -8.53
N SER A 649 -22.70 -9.32 -9.76
CA SER A 649 -23.78 -8.35 -10.01
C SER A 649 -25.18 -8.86 -9.60
N CYS A 650 -25.44 -10.16 -9.78
CA CYS A 650 -26.67 -10.79 -9.31
C CYS A 650 -26.71 -10.91 -7.78
N LEU A 651 -25.59 -11.36 -7.17
CA LEU A 651 -25.50 -11.69 -5.75
C LEU A 651 -25.57 -10.45 -4.85
N ALA A 652 -24.99 -9.35 -5.26
CA ALA A 652 -24.90 -8.12 -4.47
C ALA A 652 -26.27 -7.63 -3.97
N ARG A 653 -27.32 -7.82 -4.75
CA ARG A 653 -28.69 -7.39 -4.38
C ARG A 653 -29.77 -8.46 -4.54
N GLY A 654 -29.39 -9.67 -4.94
CA GLY A 654 -30.31 -10.79 -5.09
C GLY A 654 -31.28 -10.62 -6.27
N LEU A 655 -30.82 -10.07 -7.38
CA LEU A 655 -31.55 -9.95 -8.63
C LEU A 655 -30.88 -10.77 -9.72
N GLY A 656 -31.59 -11.69 -10.35
CA GLY A 656 -31.09 -12.49 -11.45
C GLY A 656 -30.91 -11.71 -12.75
N ALA A 657 -30.41 -12.40 -13.78
CA ALA A 657 -30.28 -11.86 -15.12
C ALA A 657 -30.37 -12.95 -16.17
N SER A 658 -30.91 -12.61 -17.34
CA SER A 658 -30.95 -13.47 -18.53
C SER A 658 -30.14 -12.82 -19.63
N VAL A 659 -29.07 -13.47 -20.06
CA VAL A 659 -28.13 -12.90 -21.04
C VAL A 659 -27.82 -13.87 -22.17
N SER A 660 -27.56 -13.32 -23.36
CA SER A 660 -27.09 -14.04 -24.55
C SER A 660 -25.79 -13.40 -25.02
N LEU A 661 -24.70 -14.15 -24.97
CA LEU A 661 -23.36 -13.64 -25.26
C LEU A 661 -23.03 -13.73 -26.74
N PRO A 662 -22.34 -12.74 -27.31
CA PRO A 662 -21.88 -12.77 -28.70
C PRO A 662 -20.90 -13.95 -28.97
N ASP A 663 -20.08 -14.27 -27.97
CA ASP A 663 -19.15 -15.40 -27.97
C ASP A 663 -19.31 -16.18 -26.66
N PRO A 664 -19.85 -17.43 -26.72
CA PRO A 664 -20.01 -18.29 -25.57
C PRO A 664 -18.80 -19.23 -25.35
N SER A 665 -17.63 -18.91 -25.89
CA SER A 665 -16.42 -19.71 -25.66
C SER A 665 -15.93 -19.59 -24.23
N LEU A 666 -15.21 -20.59 -23.73
CA LEU A 666 -14.65 -20.57 -22.37
C LEU A 666 -13.74 -19.37 -22.13
N ASP A 667 -12.93 -18.98 -23.13
CA ASP A 667 -12.05 -17.82 -23.07
C ASP A 667 -12.84 -16.51 -22.93
N ALA A 668 -13.94 -16.36 -23.66
CA ALA A 668 -14.79 -15.19 -23.58
C ALA A 668 -15.53 -15.07 -22.22
N ILE A 669 -15.92 -16.22 -21.64
CA ILE A 669 -16.73 -16.31 -20.41
C ILE A 669 -15.88 -16.24 -19.15
N PHE A 670 -14.78 -16.99 -19.10
CA PHE A 670 -13.92 -17.15 -17.90
C PHE A 670 -12.52 -16.57 -18.07
N GLY A 671 -12.16 -16.10 -19.27
CA GLY A 671 -10.89 -15.45 -19.51
C GLY A 671 -10.81 -14.09 -18.83
N GLU A 672 -9.63 -13.78 -18.32
CA GLU A 672 -9.31 -12.52 -17.62
C GLU A 672 -8.60 -11.54 -18.53
N GLY A 673 -8.77 -10.25 -18.24
CA GLY A 673 -8.14 -9.14 -18.97
C GLY A 673 -8.88 -7.84 -18.69
N VAL A 674 -8.18 -6.72 -18.81
CA VAL A 674 -8.67 -5.38 -18.47
C VAL A 674 -9.51 -4.73 -19.58
N GLY A 675 -10.32 -3.73 -19.22
CA GLY A 675 -11.07 -2.89 -20.16
C GLY A 675 -12.37 -3.52 -20.66
N ARG A 676 -12.96 -4.43 -19.89
CA ARG A 676 -14.32 -4.98 -20.09
C ARG A 676 -15.19 -4.61 -18.90
N PHE A 677 -16.50 -4.32 -19.14
CA PHE A 677 -17.41 -3.92 -18.08
C PHE A 677 -18.81 -4.51 -18.32
N VAL A 678 -19.45 -4.96 -17.25
CA VAL A 678 -20.87 -5.22 -17.18
C VAL A 678 -21.57 -3.92 -16.77
N VAL A 679 -22.48 -3.43 -17.60
CA VAL A 679 -23.27 -2.26 -17.26
C VAL A 679 -24.75 -2.59 -17.30
N ALA A 680 -25.52 -2.02 -16.37
CA ALA A 680 -26.98 -2.14 -16.43
C ALA A 680 -27.66 -0.82 -16.05
N GLY A 681 -28.78 -0.54 -16.75
CA GLY A 681 -29.51 0.70 -16.53
C GLY A 681 -30.74 0.84 -17.45
N GLU A 682 -31.26 2.04 -17.45
CA GLU A 682 -32.33 2.41 -18.37
C GLU A 682 -31.87 2.28 -19.83
N ARG A 683 -32.78 1.86 -20.71
CA ARG A 683 -32.51 1.66 -22.15
C ARG A 683 -31.75 2.82 -22.78
N ALA A 684 -32.20 4.06 -22.53
CA ALA A 684 -31.58 5.24 -23.12
C ALA A 684 -30.14 5.47 -22.70
N ALA A 685 -29.79 5.14 -21.46
CA ALA A 685 -28.44 5.27 -20.92
C ALA A 685 -27.49 4.18 -21.50
N VAL A 686 -27.98 2.96 -21.63
CA VAL A 686 -27.20 1.86 -22.23
C VAL A 686 -26.98 2.12 -23.72
N GLU A 687 -28.02 2.52 -24.47
CA GLU A 687 -27.94 2.83 -25.90
C GLU A 687 -27.04 4.04 -26.19
N ALA A 688 -26.91 4.99 -25.26
CA ALA A 688 -25.99 6.13 -25.37
C ALA A 688 -24.50 5.76 -25.46
N LEU A 689 -24.12 4.57 -25.00
CA LEU A 689 -22.77 4.04 -25.15
C LEU A 689 -22.42 3.67 -26.62
N GLY A 690 -23.44 3.55 -27.49
CA GLY A 690 -23.26 3.29 -28.91
C GLY A 690 -22.62 1.96 -29.21
N GLU A 691 -21.70 1.96 -30.18
CA GLU A 691 -21.01 0.75 -30.65
C GLU A 691 -20.05 0.13 -29.60
N ARG A 692 -19.76 0.84 -28.49
CA ARG A 692 -18.93 0.34 -27.39
C ARG A 692 -19.66 -0.67 -26.52
N ALA A 693 -20.99 -0.71 -26.55
CA ALA A 693 -21.81 -1.58 -25.71
C ALA A 693 -22.62 -2.56 -26.56
N ALA A 694 -22.42 -3.84 -26.33
CA ALA A 694 -23.28 -4.89 -26.85
C ALA A 694 -24.37 -5.19 -25.80
N VAL A 695 -25.63 -4.88 -26.10
CA VAL A 695 -26.74 -5.31 -25.23
C VAL A 695 -26.81 -6.85 -25.25
N ILE A 696 -26.63 -7.46 -24.11
CA ILE A 696 -26.57 -8.91 -23.95
C ILE A 696 -27.81 -9.49 -23.24
N GLY A 697 -28.65 -8.68 -22.59
CA GLY A 697 -29.81 -9.20 -21.89
C GLY A 697 -30.52 -8.21 -21.00
N THR A 698 -31.19 -8.73 -19.98
CA THR A 698 -31.99 -7.98 -19.02
C THR A 698 -31.82 -8.50 -17.60
N VAL A 699 -31.92 -7.61 -16.63
CA VAL A 699 -32.01 -7.94 -15.19
C VAL A 699 -33.41 -8.47 -14.90
N GLY A 700 -33.53 -9.50 -14.08
CA GLY A 700 -34.78 -10.05 -13.56
C GLY A 700 -34.70 -11.54 -13.20
N GLY A 701 -35.66 -11.99 -12.40
CA GLY A 701 -35.72 -13.36 -11.93
C GLY A 701 -34.85 -13.64 -10.70
N ASP A 702 -34.70 -14.94 -10.39
CA ASP A 702 -33.99 -15.49 -9.24
C ASP A 702 -32.85 -16.42 -9.64
N SER A 703 -32.38 -16.30 -10.89
CA SER A 703 -31.28 -17.09 -11.47
C SER A 703 -30.42 -16.22 -12.39
N LEU A 704 -29.18 -16.63 -12.60
CA LEU A 704 -28.34 -16.18 -13.71
C LEU A 704 -28.49 -17.21 -14.85
N GLU A 705 -29.01 -16.76 -15.99
CA GLU A 705 -29.14 -17.58 -17.19
C GLU A 705 -28.22 -17.02 -18.29
N ILE A 706 -27.29 -17.84 -18.77
CA ILE A 706 -26.45 -17.52 -19.94
C ILE A 706 -26.84 -18.48 -21.07
N GLU A 707 -27.48 -17.95 -22.12
CA GLU A 707 -28.01 -18.73 -23.23
C GLU A 707 -26.94 -19.60 -23.88
N GLY A 708 -27.20 -20.92 -23.96
CA GLY A 708 -26.28 -21.90 -24.55
C GLY A 708 -25.08 -22.29 -23.68
N VAL A 709 -24.97 -21.74 -22.47
CA VAL A 709 -23.90 -22.01 -21.51
C VAL A 709 -24.42 -22.72 -20.26
N GLY A 710 -25.37 -22.13 -19.55
CA GLY A 710 -25.93 -22.71 -18.33
C GLY A 710 -26.86 -21.77 -17.59
N GLY A 711 -27.48 -22.30 -16.53
CA GLY A 711 -28.28 -21.56 -15.57
C GLY A 711 -27.91 -21.91 -14.14
N TRP A 712 -27.92 -20.91 -13.26
CA TRP A 712 -27.59 -21.05 -11.84
C TRP A 712 -28.59 -20.28 -11.01
N THR A 713 -29.16 -20.93 -10.00
CA THR A 713 -29.99 -20.23 -9.03
C THR A 713 -29.18 -19.28 -8.17
N LEU A 714 -29.75 -18.18 -7.71
CA LEU A 714 -29.06 -17.27 -6.79
C LEU A 714 -28.67 -17.95 -5.47
N LEU A 715 -29.36 -19.03 -5.10
CA LEU A 715 -29.01 -19.81 -3.91
C LEU A 715 -27.70 -20.57 -4.13
N GLU A 716 -27.56 -21.33 -5.23
CA GLU A 716 -26.32 -22.05 -5.56
C GLU A 716 -25.11 -21.09 -5.67
N LEU A 717 -25.29 -19.95 -6.37
CA LEU A 717 -24.24 -18.94 -6.49
C LEU A 717 -23.84 -18.39 -5.11
N ARG A 718 -24.82 -18.11 -4.24
CA ARG A 718 -24.57 -17.57 -2.90
C ARG A 718 -23.86 -18.58 -1.99
N GLU A 719 -24.26 -19.85 -2.03
CA GLU A 719 -23.61 -20.92 -1.29
C GLU A 719 -22.13 -21.03 -1.71
N ALA A 720 -21.86 -21.08 -3.01
CA ALA A 720 -20.49 -21.10 -3.51
C ALA A 720 -19.69 -19.84 -3.11
N TRP A 721 -20.27 -18.67 -3.28
CA TRP A 721 -19.61 -17.40 -2.98
C TRP A 721 -19.32 -17.18 -1.49
N SER A 722 -20.01 -17.90 -0.62
CA SER A 722 -19.81 -17.80 0.84
C SER A 722 -18.71 -18.72 1.39
N ALA A 723 -17.99 -19.45 0.53
CA ALA A 723 -17.04 -20.48 0.94
C ALA A 723 -15.90 -19.99 1.84
N LEU A 724 -15.45 -18.73 1.69
CA LEU A 724 -14.37 -18.17 2.51
C LEU A 724 -14.75 -18.16 4.02
N ALA A 725 -16.04 -18.05 4.36
CA ALA A 725 -16.47 -18.06 5.76
C ALA A 725 -16.12 -19.38 6.48
N GLU A 726 -16.03 -20.50 5.76
CA GLU A 726 -15.66 -21.79 6.33
C GLU A 726 -14.20 -21.82 6.84
N ALA A 727 -13.34 -20.98 6.28
CA ALA A 727 -11.94 -20.90 6.70
C ALA A 727 -11.74 -20.21 8.08
N PHE A 728 -12.78 -19.53 8.60
CA PHE A 728 -12.79 -18.85 9.89
C PHE A 728 -13.59 -19.58 10.98
N VAL A 729 -14.12 -20.74 10.69
CA VAL A 729 -14.83 -21.64 11.62
C VAL A 729 -13.87 -22.79 12.00
#